data_a4b6a0fd57cf03f793870ce6e9500ae6
#
_entry.id   a4b6a0fd57cf03f793870ce6e9500ae6
#
_cell.length_a   1.000
_cell.length_b   1.000
_cell.length_c   1.000
_cell.angle_alpha   90.00
_cell.angle_beta   90.00
_cell.angle_gamma   90.00
#
_symmetry.space_group_name_H-M   'P 1'
#
loop_
_entity.id
_entity.type
_entity.pdbx_description
1 polymer ?
#
loop_
_entity_poly.entity_id
_entity_poly.type
_entity_poly.pdbx_seq_one_letter_code
_entity_poly.pdbx_strand_id
1 'polypeptide(L)'
;MEINYKNIGSDLKAILFEEFRKNEDVLFVFENSASFFEIKREFLRDEEIQQELGIFQNFKMMNSYDFYENLFVTDKIVVKEEKQVVLFYNSLDEKLKKRLEVSSYYDIIDIAYNYYNLFAELQEHKINLEKVELEKWQEELFETLKMVDKKVKETCQLKGLILPYMLRNVENISDNLLKRYKKIYFVNKVRFSPFEKEIVEKFEEKGLIVENILQLSENDFNEKELKISENFSLPAKEIFDKKNINVEIHEFSSKFGELLGLVRKLEEVEKENRKVSRENDDLKENYRIFEAQENAEESKSDYQLLRQKKISSNLEITMKDTKIYRILNLIYNLLDNVKEEIDKKDKRKLLLFRVKDFYDAYKSNDLLEIFDLKESYYIFQDLVSKDYKYISKEELERINQEVLEKLEKENQKQKFKEIYKQRMMAVGKIIKFVEELEEIYGYTTLKEYSDYLEKIYLDNEEKVKQDKNVKDKYFEALSEMVVLEDFSFDNLWDKFFDENVSSNLLKLFLKYLDKKSIGLNLEDSIEDESEDTFSINSFANISENAKENIIILNLQDSFPKVKIHNFLFSKVQRAKMGLPTSDDKKLIEIFKIYQNILAAKNVYLAYVKDLESNVDSASVIEELKLKYGIGVIKGEISEAEELFFAKKYFLKDRTEKWVQKEIGEFIPSKLEKNFEKIRNEKLSLGYYSFEKMRDFEYGYYLEKAIGEQEAEEIEDEINVKIFGTIIHAFYENVVMENKVALENKIFKIDRNQLSEILKRVLNSFDYKVPKEYLEFYRKVSFEEILNSAEKYFREFTEKLKEEEDIEIHFEERIKLSSEKELFENVFVNGVTDLHIKTSDKDYLFDYKSGKLKDSKKGYKNYKVDKALEQLDYYSLMLENDGEKKIEKIVVDTWEGKLVSDERNEDKILTKKTVEEIITRYQTEKYYDLGNFKDPKNYFYKEYKNICRGEDEVGDEEE
;
A
#
# COMPACT_ATOMS: atom_id res chain seq x y z
N MET A 1 -14.85 49.05 5.10
CA MET A 1 -14.97 48.18 3.89
C MET A 1 -16.39 48.20 3.41
N GLU A 2 -16.61 48.47 2.09
CA GLU A 2 -17.93 48.44 1.45
C GLU A 2 -18.18 47.04 0.84
N ILE A 3 -19.45 46.58 0.87
CA ILE A 3 -19.86 45.32 0.24
C ILE A 3 -20.66 45.65 -1.03
N ASN A 4 -20.16 45.16 -2.17
CA ASN A 4 -20.79 45.34 -3.47
C ASN A 4 -21.53 44.06 -3.86
N TYR A 5 -22.82 43.99 -3.48
CA TYR A 5 -23.63 42.82 -3.73
C TYR A 5 -23.99 42.63 -5.19
N LYS A 6 -23.83 41.44 -5.70
CA LYS A 6 -24.21 41.00 -7.03
C LYS A 6 -25.13 39.79 -6.95
N ASN A 7 -25.92 39.55 -7.96
CA ASN A 7 -26.77 38.37 -7.99
C ASN A 7 -25.92 37.08 -8.05
N ILE A 8 -26.27 36.13 -7.26
CA ILE A 8 -25.66 34.77 -7.31
C ILE A 8 -25.84 34.19 -8.72
N GLY A 9 -24.76 33.64 -9.28
CA GLY A 9 -24.74 33.13 -10.65
C GLY A 9 -24.79 34.21 -11.74
N SER A 10 -24.37 35.43 -11.45
CA SER A 10 -24.06 36.42 -12.47
C SER A 10 -22.68 36.22 -13.09
N ASP A 11 -22.42 36.78 -14.24
CA ASP A 11 -21.13 36.68 -14.94
C ASP A 11 -20.05 37.44 -14.17
N LEU A 12 -19.13 36.72 -13.53
CA LEU A 12 -18.04 37.28 -12.72
C LEU A 12 -17.05 38.04 -13.59
N LYS A 13 -16.71 37.56 -14.80
CA LYS A 13 -15.81 38.21 -15.75
C LYS A 13 -16.32 39.58 -16.12
N ALA A 14 -17.58 39.66 -16.52
CA ALA A 14 -18.21 40.94 -16.90
C ALA A 14 -18.22 41.93 -15.74
N ILE A 15 -18.54 41.48 -14.52
CA ILE A 15 -18.54 42.34 -13.31
C ILE A 15 -17.14 42.93 -13.07
N LEU A 16 -16.11 42.11 -13.09
CA LEU A 16 -14.75 42.54 -12.81
C LEU A 16 -14.22 43.47 -13.91
N PHE A 17 -14.59 43.21 -15.15
CA PHE A 17 -14.19 44.06 -16.26
C PHE A 17 -14.85 45.45 -16.19
N GLU A 18 -16.13 45.55 -15.80
CA GLU A 18 -16.78 46.82 -15.54
C GLU A 18 -16.12 47.65 -14.44
N GLU A 19 -15.75 46.97 -13.32
CA GLU A 19 -15.07 47.63 -12.20
C GLU A 19 -13.65 48.08 -12.59
N PHE A 20 -12.98 47.30 -13.43
CA PHE A 20 -11.68 47.63 -13.97
C PHE A 20 -11.72 48.91 -14.84
N ARG A 21 -12.70 49.02 -15.73
CA ARG A 21 -12.89 50.21 -16.58
C ARG A 21 -13.09 51.48 -15.77
N LYS A 22 -13.63 51.39 -14.56
CA LYS A 22 -13.90 52.56 -13.70
C LYS A 22 -12.65 53.08 -12.99
N ASN A 23 -11.64 52.22 -12.80
CA ASN A 23 -10.50 52.53 -11.94
C ASN A 23 -9.19 51.98 -12.53
N GLU A 24 -8.18 52.81 -12.68
CA GLU A 24 -6.88 52.40 -13.26
C GLU A 24 -5.94 51.72 -12.25
N ASP A 25 -5.97 52.12 -10.97
CA ASP A 25 -5.06 51.67 -9.92
C ASP A 25 -5.78 50.70 -8.94
N VAL A 26 -6.23 49.55 -9.45
CA VAL A 26 -6.98 48.58 -8.67
C VAL A 26 -6.24 47.24 -8.54
N LEU A 27 -6.48 46.52 -7.43
CA LEU A 27 -6.08 45.16 -7.23
C LEU A 27 -7.29 44.28 -6.90
N PHE A 28 -7.48 43.23 -7.66
CA PHE A 28 -8.48 42.19 -7.36
C PHE A 28 -7.81 41.03 -6.62
N VAL A 29 -8.29 40.71 -5.43
CA VAL A 29 -7.80 39.59 -4.58
C VAL A 29 -8.86 38.50 -4.57
N PHE A 30 -8.54 37.39 -5.19
CA PHE A 30 -9.47 36.24 -5.30
C PHE A 30 -9.24 35.27 -4.12
N GLU A 31 -10.32 34.96 -3.42
CA GLU A 31 -10.28 33.91 -2.40
C GLU A 31 -10.13 32.52 -3.05
N ASN A 32 -10.77 32.32 -4.19
CA ASN A 32 -10.73 31.05 -4.93
C ASN A 32 -9.65 31.12 -6.02
N SER A 33 -8.59 30.30 -5.87
CA SER A 33 -7.48 30.25 -6.82
C SER A 33 -7.91 29.77 -8.21
N ALA A 34 -8.87 28.83 -8.31
CA ALA A 34 -9.38 28.37 -9.61
C ALA A 34 -10.06 29.52 -10.38
N SER A 35 -10.87 30.33 -9.66
CA SER A 35 -11.49 31.54 -10.26
C SER A 35 -10.44 32.54 -10.72
N PHE A 36 -9.38 32.75 -9.93
CA PHE A 36 -8.28 33.63 -10.32
C PHE A 36 -7.61 33.19 -11.62
N PHE A 37 -7.16 31.93 -11.71
CA PHE A 37 -6.47 31.46 -12.92
C PHE A 37 -7.37 31.47 -14.13
N GLU A 38 -8.64 31.13 -13.99
CA GLU A 38 -9.58 31.12 -15.09
C GLU A 38 -9.89 32.50 -15.60
N ILE A 39 -10.25 33.44 -14.72
CA ILE A 39 -10.53 34.81 -15.10
C ILE A 39 -9.29 35.47 -15.74
N LYS A 40 -8.11 35.24 -15.16
CA LYS A 40 -6.85 35.72 -15.74
C LYS A 40 -6.65 35.20 -17.16
N ARG A 41 -6.88 33.91 -17.41
CA ARG A 41 -6.79 33.30 -18.74
C ARG A 41 -7.81 33.88 -19.71
N GLU A 42 -9.06 34.03 -19.30
CA GLU A 42 -10.10 34.62 -20.15
C GLU A 42 -9.82 36.06 -20.48
N PHE A 43 -9.28 36.84 -19.53
CA PHE A 43 -8.84 38.20 -19.81
C PHE A 43 -7.67 38.27 -20.79
N LEU A 44 -6.75 37.31 -20.74
CA LEU A 44 -5.61 37.21 -21.68
C LEU A 44 -6.04 36.79 -23.10
N ARG A 45 -7.15 36.08 -23.26
CA ARG A 45 -7.68 35.63 -24.56
C ARG A 45 -8.65 36.59 -25.21
N ASP A 46 -9.24 37.53 -24.46
CA ASP A 46 -10.24 38.44 -24.91
C ASP A 46 -9.60 39.66 -25.56
N GLU A 47 -9.76 39.80 -26.89
CA GLU A 47 -9.14 40.88 -27.68
C GLU A 47 -9.59 42.27 -27.26
N GLU A 48 -10.87 42.47 -26.89
CA GLU A 48 -11.40 43.76 -26.42
C GLU A 48 -10.75 44.15 -25.09
N ILE A 49 -10.65 43.20 -24.18
CA ILE A 49 -10.00 43.40 -22.89
C ILE A 49 -8.50 43.67 -23.06
N GLN A 50 -7.84 42.93 -23.97
CA GLN A 50 -6.41 43.09 -24.25
C GLN A 50 -6.10 44.51 -24.80
N GLN A 51 -6.95 45.03 -25.67
CA GLN A 51 -6.77 46.38 -26.22
C GLN A 51 -6.89 47.47 -25.15
N GLU A 52 -7.76 47.28 -24.16
CA GLU A 52 -7.94 48.23 -23.07
C GLU A 52 -6.91 48.08 -21.94
N LEU A 53 -6.51 46.84 -21.58
CA LEU A 53 -5.67 46.59 -20.44
C LEU A 53 -4.16 46.74 -20.73
N GLY A 54 -3.70 46.43 -21.93
CA GLY A 54 -2.28 46.44 -22.30
C GLY A 54 -1.45 45.36 -21.56
N ILE A 55 -0.13 45.46 -21.64
CA ILE A 55 0.82 44.44 -21.20
C ILE A 55 0.88 44.24 -19.66
N PHE A 56 0.37 45.19 -18.87
CA PHE A 56 0.55 45.21 -17.40
C PHE A 56 -0.58 44.55 -16.60
N GLN A 57 -1.42 43.74 -17.20
CA GLN A 57 -2.57 43.08 -16.56
C GLN A 57 -2.22 42.18 -15.36
N ASN A 58 -1.09 41.51 -15.41
CA ASN A 58 -0.67 40.56 -14.36
C ASN A 58 -0.50 41.17 -12.96
N PHE A 59 -0.34 42.51 -12.90
CA PHE A 59 -0.13 43.17 -11.60
C PHE A 59 -1.46 43.61 -10.92
N LYS A 60 -2.60 43.38 -11.55
CA LYS A 60 -3.90 43.83 -11.07
C LYS A 60 -4.76 42.75 -10.46
N MET A 61 -4.31 41.49 -10.52
CA MET A 61 -5.01 40.33 -9.96
C MET A 61 -4.03 39.48 -9.17
N MET A 62 -4.46 39.00 -8.00
CA MET A 62 -3.73 38.04 -7.16
C MET A 62 -4.72 37.08 -6.56
N ASN A 63 -4.29 35.81 -6.33
CA ASN A 63 -5.00 34.94 -5.43
C ASN A 63 -4.71 35.34 -3.98
N SER A 64 -5.52 34.91 -3.02
CA SER A 64 -5.36 35.28 -1.61
C SER A 64 -4.01 34.78 -1.03
N TYR A 65 -3.52 33.63 -1.47
CA TYR A 65 -2.23 33.09 -1.03
C TYR A 65 -1.08 34.03 -1.41
N ASP A 66 -0.95 34.37 -2.71
CA ASP A 66 0.09 35.29 -3.21
C ASP A 66 -0.03 36.67 -2.61
N PHE A 67 -1.26 37.12 -2.41
CA PHE A 67 -1.53 38.41 -1.81
C PHE A 67 -0.97 38.50 -0.38
N TYR A 68 -1.28 37.52 0.48
CA TYR A 68 -0.79 37.49 1.86
C TYR A 68 0.72 37.19 1.95
N GLU A 69 1.29 36.38 1.06
CA GLU A 69 2.74 36.16 0.96
C GLU A 69 3.48 37.46 0.64
N ASN A 70 2.95 38.30 -0.25
CA ASN A 70 3.55 39.58 -0.64
C ASN A 70 3.22 40.74 0.31
N LEU A 71 2.17 40.59 1.13
CA LEU A 71 1.72 41.63 2.02
C LEU A 71 2.66 41.89 3.19
N PHE A 72 3.27 40.84 3.73
CA PHE A 72 4.12 40.95 4.92
C PHE A 72 5.59 40.87 4.54
N VAL A 73 6.42 41.76 5.11
CA VAL A 73 7.84 41.85 4.85
C VAL A 73 8.63 41.74 6.15
N THR A 74 9.79 41.11 6.07
CA THR A 74 10.70 40.92 7.20
C THR A 74 12.15 40.85 6.69
N ASP A 75 13.10 41.20 7.56
CA ASP A 75 14.52 41.00 7.37
C ASP A 75 15.03 39.64 7.89
N LYS A 76 14.12 38.84 8.47
CA LYS A 76 14.42 37.52 9.06
C LYS A 76 14.14 36.40 8.08
N ILE A 77 14.74 35.23 8.32
CA ILE A 77 14.49 34.01 7.56
C ILE A 77 13.16 33.42 8.02
N VAL A 78 12.22 33.27 7.08
CA VAL A 78 10.92 32.65 7.36
C VAL A 78 11.05 31.14 7.36
N VAL A 79 10.67 30.51 8.47
CA VAL A 79 10.73 29.06 8.66
C VAL A 79 9.40 28.42 8.28
N LYS A 80 9.39 27.64 7.19
CA LYS A 80 8.18 26.97 6.67
C LYS A 80 8.34 25.45 6.69
N GLU A 81 7.21 24.75 6.66
CA GLU A 81 7.12 23.29 6.44
C GLU A 81 7.98 22.45 7.41
N GLU A 82 8.76 21.49 6.91
CA GLU A 82 9.56 20.57 7.73
C GLU A 82 10.63 21.28 8.57
N LYS A 83 11.11 22.44 8.11
CA LYS A 83 12.01 23.28 8.93
C LYS A 83 11.37 23.69 10.25
N GLN A 84 10.04 23.86 10.27
CA GLN A 84 9.30 24.13 11.51
C GLN A 84 9.37 22.91 12.45
N VAL A 85 9.26 21.70 11.94
CA VAL A 85 9.33 20.47 12.76
C VAL A 85 10.72 20.33 13.37
N VAL A 86 11.78 20.54 12.57
CA VAL A 86 13.16 20.53 13.06
C VAL A 86 13.38 21.62 14.12
N LEU A 87 12.89 22.83 13.88
CA LEU A 87 12.95 23.94 14.84
C LEU A 87 12.24 23.60 16.17
N PHE A 88 11.05 23.01 16.05
CA PHE A 88 10.26 22.60 17.22
C PHE A 88 11.04 21.56 18.04
N TYR A 89 11.55 20.50 17.41
CA TYR A 89 12.33 19.46 18.09
C TYR A 89 13.56 20.02 18.79
N ASN A 90 14.33 20.85 18.08
CA ASN A 90 15.53 21.51 18.64
C ASN A 90 15.25 22.48 19.79
N SER A 91 14.01 22.99 19.87
CA SER A 91 13.58 23.87 20.95
C SER A 91 13.16 23.12 22.23
N LEU A 92 13.00 21.77 22.14
CA LEU A 92 12.61 20.94 23.29
C LEU A 92 13.82 20.58 24.15
N ASP A 93 13.73 20.88 25.45
CA ASP A 93 14.61 20.29 26.46
C ASP A 93 14.07 18.93 26.95
N GLU A 94 14.89 18.15 27.63
CA GLU A 94 14.54 16.79 28.11
C GLU A 94 13.27 16.76 28.98
N LYS A 95 13.00 17.87 29.71
CA LYS A 95 11.79 17.99 30.54
C LYS A 95 10.53 18.13 29.67
N LEU A 96 10.62 18.88 28.56
CA LEU A 96 9.51 19.06 27.61
C LEU A 96 9.32 17.80 26.78
N LYS A 97 10.38 17.14 26.33
CA LYS A 97 10.29 15.84 25.65
C LYS A 97 9.54 14.83 26.50
N LYS A 98 9.92 14.71 27.78
CA LYS A 98 9.23 13.80 28.71
C LYS A 98 7.76 14.16 28.94
N ARG A 99 7.42 15.47 28.99
CA ARG A 99 6.01 15.91 29.14
C ARG A 99 5.16 15.63 27.92
N LEU A 100 5.75 15.70 26.75
CA LEU A 100 5.08 15.41 25.47
C LEU A 100 5.17 13.92 25.08
N GLU A 101 5.80 13.09 25.93
CA GLU A 101 6.02 11.66 25.70
C GLU A 101 6.76 11.38 24.38
N VAL A 102 7.73 12.26 24.03
CA VAL A 102 8.52 12.18 22.82
C VAL A 102 9.78 11.38 23.07
N SER A 103 9.97 10.31 22.33
CA SER A 103 11.17 9.48 22.30
C SER A 103 12.02 9.71 21.04
N SER A 104 11.36 9.94 19.90
CA SER A 104 12.02 10.11 18.60
C SER A 104 11.56 11.37 17.87
N TYR A 105 12.28 11.72 16.79
CA TYR A 105 11.87 12.82 15.91
C TYR A 105 10.49 12.58 15.26
N TYR A 106 10.15 11.32 14.95
CA TYR A 106 8.88 11.00 14.33
C TYR A 106 7.68 11.22 15.23
N ASP A 107 7.84 11.06 16.55
CA ASP A 107 6.75 11.30 17.51
C ASP A 107 6.32 12.77 17.50
N ILE A 108 7.21 13.64 17.04
CA ILE A 108 6.99 15.08 17.11
C ILE A 108 6.36 15.69 15.87
N ILE A 109 6.40 15.00 14.74
CA ILE A 109 5.94 15.59 13.47
C ILE A 109 4.48 16.06 13.58
N ASP A 110 3.58 15.19 14.03
CA ASP A 110 2.17 15.53 14.18
C ASP A 110 1.93 16.55 15.30
N ILE A 111 2.67 16.47 16.39
CA ILE A 111 2.60 17.42 17.50
C ILE A 111 3.04 18.80 17.03
N ALA A 112 4.14 18.89 16.28
CA ALA A 112 4.66 20.16 15.76
C ALA A 112 3.67 20.82 14.79
N TYR A 113 3.11 20.08 13.83
CA TYR A 113 2.09 20.63 12.93
C TYR A 113 0.84 21.08 13.67
N ASN A 114 0.35 20.30 14.62
CA ASN A 114 -0.80 20.66 15.44
C ASN A 114 -0.51 21.91 16.28
N TYR A 115 0.69 22.02 16.84
CA TYR A 115 1.13 23.21 17.58
C TYR A 115 1.12 24.45 16.68
N TYR A 116 1.79 24.40 15.51
CA TYR A 116 1.87 25.57 14.63
C TYR A 116 0.49 25.99 14.13
N ASN A 117 -0.35 25.03 13.74
CA ASN A 117 -1.72 25.30 13.29
C ASN A 117 -2.55 25.92 14.42
N LEU A 118 -2.43 25.41 15.66
CA LEU A 118 -3.12 25.96 16.81
C LEU A 118 -2.72 27.42 17.07
N PHE A 119 -1.43 27.72 17.17
CA PHE A 119 -0.97 29.08 17.44
C PHE A 119 -1.26 30.05 16.29
N ALA A 120 -1.19 29.59 15.06
CA ALA A 120 -1.61 30.38 13.89
C ALA A 120 -3.11 30.69 13.94
N GLU A 121 -3.95 29.72 14.26
CA GLU A 121 -5.42 29.90 14.35
C GLU A 121 -5.79 30.82 15.52
N LEU A 122 -5.16 30.67 16.69
CA LEU A 122 -5.40 31.54 17.83
C LEU A 122 -5.03 33.00 17.54
N GLN A 123 -3.95 33.24 16.82
CA GLN A 123 -3.53 34.57 16.38
C GLN A 123 -4.47 35.13 15.33
N GLU A 124 -4.84 34.37 14.33
CA GLU A 124 -5.76 34.77 13.24
C GLU A 124 -7.12 35.20 13.79
N HIS A 125 -7.62 34.47 14.80
CA HIS A 125 -8.93 34.73 15.40
C HIS A 125 -8.87 35.56 16.66
N LYS A 126 -7.68 36.03 17.08
CA LYS A 126 -7.49 36.86 18.28
C LYS A 126 -8.07 36.25 19.58
N ILE A 127 -7.91 34.94 19.73
CA ILE A 127 -8.50 34.20 20.84
C ILE A 127 -7.69 34.38 22.11
N ASN A 128 -8.35 34.82 23.18
CA ASN A 128 -7.80 34.79 24.54
C ASN A 128 -8.33 33.55 25.30
N LEU A 129 -7.47 32.55 25.45
CA LEU A 129 -7.85 31.30 26.13
C LEU A 129 -8.07 31.41 27.63
N GLU A 130 -7.68 32.48 28.29
CA GLU A 130 -7.98 32.71 29.72
C GLU A 130 -9.48 32.85 29.98
N LYS A 131 -10.27 33.08 28.96
CA LYS A 131 -11.74 33.23 29.03
C LYS A 131 -12.50 31.97 28.64
N VAL A 132 -11.81 30.87 28.34
CA VAL A 132 -12.39 29.61 27.84
C VAL A 132 -12.33 28.53 28.92
N GLU A 133 -13.47 27.87 29.19
CA GLU A 133 -13.50 26.70 30.08
C GLU A 133 -12.88 25.50 29.35
N LEU A 134 -11.74 25.07 29.86
CA LEU A 134 -11.00 23.91 29.32
C LEU A 134 -11.13 22.72 30.31
N GLU A 135 -11.10 21.53 29.76
CA GLU A 135 -10.93 20.31 30.54
C GLU A 135 -9.49 20.25 31.10
N LYS A 136 -9.30 19.58 32.23
CA LYS A 136 -8.00 19.51 32.92
C LYS A 136 -6.85 19.07 32.01
N TRP A 137 -7.05 18.05 31.15
CA TRP A 137 -6.03 17.58 30.21
C TRP A 137 -5.72 18.62 29.14
N GLN A 138 -6.73 19.38 28.70
CA GLN A 138 -6.54 20.49 27.74
C GLN A 138 -5.68 21.60 28.35
N GLU A 139 -5.95 21.96 29.62
CA GLU A 139 -5.15 22.96 30.33
C GLU A 139 -3.71 22.52 30.49
N GLU A 140 -3.47 21.26 30.93
CA GLU A 140 -2.12 20.71 31.12
C GLU A 140 -1.34 20.66 29.79
N LEU A 141 -1.96 20.22 28.69
CA LEU A 141 -1.35 20.21 27.37
C LEU A 141 -1.07 21.63 26.86
N PHE A 142 -2.03 22.55 27.02
CA PHE A 142 -1.87 23.91 26.53
C PHE A 142 -0.77 24.64 27.28
N GLU A 143 -0.66 24.47 28.59
CA GLU A 143 0.46 25.04 29.40
C GLU A 143 1.80 24.49 28.95
N THR A 144 1.86 23.19 28.57
CA THR A 144 3.06 22.60 28.00
C THR A 144 3.41 23.22 26.66
N LEU A 145 2.42 23.39 25.79
CA LEU A 145 2.60 24.03 24.47
C LEU A 145 3.00 25.50 24.59
N LYS A 146 2.52 26.27 25.60
CA LYS A 146 2.98 27.63 25.88
C LYS A 146 4.46 27.66 26.27
N MET A 147 4.92 26.67 27.06
CA MET A 147 6.35 26.59 27.42
C MET A 147 7.19 26.30 26.17
N VAL A 148 6.70 25.44 25.27
CA VAL A 148 7.34 25.17 23.98
C VAL A 148 7.36 26.42 23.12
N ASP A 149 6.24 27.14 22.99
CA ASP A 149 6.12 28.39 22.23
C ASP A 149 7.14 29.45 22.69
N LYS A 150 7.31 29.58 24.00
CA LYS A 150 8.32 30.46 24.56
C LYS A 150 9.73 30.06 24.11
N LYS A 151 10.05 28.76 24.15
CA LYS A 151 11.36 28.24 23.73
C LYS A 151 11.60 28.43 22.25
N VAL A 152 10.58 28.10 21.41
CA VAL A 152 10.63 28.31 19.98
C VAL A 152 10.87 29.78 19.63
N LYS A 153 10.17 30.71 20.30
CA LYS A 153 10.36 32.16 20.11
C LYS A 153 11.76 32.64 20.52
N GLU A 154 12.27 32.11 21.64
CA GLU A 154 13.65 32.40 22.07
C GLU A 154 14.66 31.89 21.04
N THR A 155 14.49 30.70 20.49
CA THR A 155 15.34 30.12 19.43
C THR A 155 15.26 30.95 18.14
N CYS A 156 14.05 31.33 17.73
CA CYS A 156 13.84 32.21 16.57
C CYS A 156 14.59 33.54 16.73
N GLN A 157 14.48 34.16 17.89
CA GLN A 157 15.13 35.44 18.16
C GLN A 157 16.67 35.32 18.10
N LEU A 158 17.22 34.26 18.72
CA LEU A 158 18.68 34.02 18.73
C LEU A 158 19.25 33.72 17.35
N LYS A 159 18.48 33.07 16.48
CA LYS A 159 18.92 32.61 15.13
C LYS A 159 18.51 33.56 14.00
N GLY A 160 17.86 34.69 14.29
CA GLY A 160 17.33 35.57 13.23
C GLY A 160 16.20 34.96 12.38
N LEU A 161 15.41 34.08 12.98
CA LEU A 161 14.32 33.36 12.31
C LEU A 161 12.98 33.97 12.65
N ILE A 162 11.96 33.69 11.82
CA ILE A 162 10.58 34.06 12.09
C ILE A 162 9.62 32.98 11.58
N LEU A 163 8.59 32.71 12.34
CA LEU A 163 7.52 31.77 11.93
C LEU A 163 6.44 32.49 11.11
N PRO A 164 5.75 31.81 10.17
CA PRO A 164 4.73 32.43 9.34
C PRO A 164 3.63 33.14 10.15
N TYR A 165 3.14 32.52 11.25
CA TYR A 165 2.12 33.16 12.07
C TYR A 165 2.65 34.40 12.81
N MET A 166 3.92 34.42 13.18
CA MET A 166 4.54 35.60 13.82
C MET A 166 4.79 36.74 12.83
N LEU A 167 5.06 36.38 11.54
CA LEU A 167 5.23 37.36 10.45
C LEU A 167 3.91 38.07 10.14
N ARG A 168 2.78 37.35 10.24
CA ARG A 168 1.43 37.90 10.04
C ARG A 168 1.04 38.83 11.20
N ASN A 169 1.54 40.05 11.10
CA ASN A 169 1.25 41.14 12.01
C ASN A 169 1.08 42.42 11.21
N VAL A 170 0.10 43.27 11.56
CA VAL A 170 -0.18 44.53 10.85
C VAL A 170 1.00 45.49 10.81
N GLU A 171 1.94 45.37 11.76
CA GLU A 171 3.21 46.12 11.76
C GLU A 171 4.15 45.75 10.62
N ASN A 172 4.03 44.53 10.12
CA ASN A 172 4.89 43.99 9.06
C ASN A 172 4.31 44.23 7.65
N ILE A 173 3.21 44.97 7.54
CA ILE A 173 2.57 45.24 6.22
C ILE A 173 3.47 46.07 5.33
N SER A 174 3.69 45.63 4.11
CA SER A 174 4.52 46.26 3.09
C SER A 174 3.90 47.54 2.54
N ASP A 175 4.50 48.66 2.89
CA ASP A 175 4.12 49.94 2.29
C ASP A 175 4.34 50.01 0.77
N ASN A 176 5.32 49.26 0.26
CA ASN A 176 5.65 49.24 -1.16
C ASN A 176 4.56 48.55 -2.01
N LEU A 177 3.91 47.52 -1.47
CA LEU A 177 2.76 46.91 -2.14
C LEU A 177 1.57 47.88 -2.20
N LEU A 178 1.25 48.49 -1.04
CA LEU A 178 0.06 49.31 -0.91
C LEU A 178 0.13 50.61 -1.74
N LYS A 179 1.31 51.22 -1.89
CA LYS A 179 1.51 52.44 -2.70
C LYS A 179 1.19 52.27 -4.20
N ARG A 180 1.11 51.00 -4.68
CA ARG A 180 0.81 50.72 -6.10
C ARG A 180 -0.66 50.83 -6.45
N TYR A 181 -1.55 50.79 -5.45
CA TYR A 181 -2.98 50.72 -5.65
C TYR A 181 -3.72 51.83 -4.89
N LYS A 182 -4.83 52.29 -5.45
CA LYS A 182 -5.78 53.17 -4.76
C LYS A 182 -6.96 52.42 -4.21
N LYS A 183 -7.25 51.27 -4.82
CA LYS A 183 -8.42 50.46 -4.44
C LYS A 183 -8.10 48.98 -4.47
N ILE A 184 -8.58 48.25 -3.48
CA ILE A 184 -8.48 46.81 -3.37
C ILE A 184 -9.88 46.20 -3.36
N TYR A 185 -10.11 45.26 -4.27
CA TYR A 185 -11.32 44.44 -4.30
C TYR A 185 -11.02 43.04 -3.83
N PHE A 186 -11.70 42.61 -2.77
CA PHE A 186 -11.83 41.18 -2.50
C PHE A 186 -12.93 40.63 -3.39
N VAL A 187 -12.71 39.41 -3.94
CA VAL A 187 -13.66 38.77 -4.87
C VAL A 187 -14.23 37.52 -4.20
N ASN A 188 -15.55 37.53 -4.00
CA ASN A 188 -16.31 36.44 -3.37
C ASN A 188 -15.74 35.96 -2.00
N LYS A 189 -15.18 36.88 -1.21
CA LYS A 189 -14.71 36.56 0.12
C LYS A 189 -15.89 36.50 1.10
N VAL A 190 -16.39 35.30 1.35
CA VAL A 190 -17.61 35.06 2.14
C VAL A 190 -17.37 35.01 3.66
N ARG A 191 -16.10 35.13 4.10
CA ARG A 191 -15.76 35.22 5.53
C ARG A 191 -14.44 35.96 5.72
N PHE A 192 -14.41 36.87 6.70
CA PHE A 192 -13.20 37.55 7.15
C PHE A 192 -12.89 37.14 8.58
N SER A 193 -11.63 36.80 8.85
CA SER A 193 -11.16 36.61 10.22
C SER A 193 -11.03 37.95 10.97
N PRO A 194 -10.96 37.94 12.31
CA PRO A 194 -10.67 39.16 13.08
C PRO A 194 -9.35 39.82 12.70
N PHE A 195 -8.34 39.05 12.32
CA PHE A 195 -7.05 39.58 11.87
C PHE A 195 -7.16 40.23 10.47
N GLU A 196 -7.91 39.62 9.57
CA GLU A 196 -8.16 40.20 8.24
C GLU A 196 -8.97 41.51 8.31
N LYS A 197 -9.88 41.64 9.30
CA LYS A 197 -10.57 42.93 9.59
C LYS A 197 -9.58 44.00 9.98
N GLU A 198 -8.60 43.72 10.85
CA GLU A 198 -7.52 44.66 11.20
C GLU A 198 -6.66 45.04 9.96
N ILE A 199 -6.40 44.09 9.07
CA ILE A 199 -5.69 44.38 7.81
C ILE A 199 -6.49 45.38 6.97
N VAL A 200 -7.81 45.16 6.81
CA VAL A 200 -8.71 46.07 6.09
C VAL A 200 -8.73 47.46 6.75
N GLU A 201 -8.89 47.52 8.07
CA GLU A 201 -8.83 48.79 8.82
C GLU A 201 -7.49 49.51 8.57
N LYS A 202 -6.37 48.77 8.57
CA LYS A 202 -5.05 49.31 8.30
C LYS A 202 -4.91 49.87 6.88
N PHE A 203 -5.53 49.25 5.88
CA PHE A 203 -5.57 49.73 4.51
C PHE A 203 -6.36 51.05 4.40
N GLU A 204 -7.52 51.13 5.05
CA GLU A 204 -8.35 52.34 5.10
C GLU A 204 -7.62 53.50 5.83
N GLU A 205 -6.90 53.23 6.95
CA GLU A 205 -6.06 54.20 7.61
C GLU A 205 -4.96 54.78 6.71
N LYS A 206 -4.45 53.96 5.75
CA LYS A 206 -3.47 54.37 4.77
C LYS A 206 -4.10 55.05 3.51
N GLY A 207 -5.41 55.25 3.52
CA GLY A 207 -6.15 55.91 2.47
C GLY A 207 -6.54 55.08 1.27
N LEU A 208 -6.46 53.73 1.37
CA LEU A 208 -6.94 52.81 0.37
C LEU A 208 -8.45 52.59 0.48
N ILE A 209 -9.13 52.49 -0.63
CA ILE A 209 -10.54 52.09 -0.67
C ILE A 209 -10.60 50.57 -0.74
N VAL A 210 -11.32 49.93 0.18
CA VAL A 210 -11.47 48.48 0.21
C VAL A 210 -12.93 48.09 0.00
N GLU A 211 -13.18 47.26 -0.99
CA GLU A 211 -14.51 46.73 -1.29
C GLU A 211 -14.46 45.21 -1.43
N ASN A 212 -15.59 44.56 -1.10
CA ASN A 212 -15.77 43.13 -1.38
C ASN A 212 -16.86 42.95 -2.43
N ILE A 213 -16.52 42.49 -3.62
CA ILE A 213 -17.48 42.12 -4.67
C ILE A 213 -18.00 40.73 -4.30
N LEU A 214 -19.27 40.63 -3.94
CA LEU A 214 -19.86 39.45 -3.37
C LEU A 214 -21.10 39.01 -4.16
N GLN A 215 -21.04 37.86 -4.82
CA GLN A 215 -22.17 37.30 -5.58
C GLN A 215 -23.15 36.61 -4.64
N LEU A 216 -23.73 37.34 -3.71
CA LEU A 216 -24.70 36.94 -2.70
C LEU A 216 -25.78 38.00 -2.54
N SER A 217 -26.93 37.64 -1.99
CA SER A 217 -27.90 38.64 -1.55
C SER A 217 -27.49 39.27 -0.23
N GLU A 218 -27.91 40.50 0.03
CA GLU A 218 -27.67 41.21 1.29
C GLU A 218 -28.18 40.40 2.51
N ASN A 219 -29.30 39.70 2.35
CA ASN A 219 -29.89 38.88 3.43
C ASN A 219 -29.06 37.61 3.75
N ASP A 220 -28.26 37.16 2.83
CA ASP A 220 -27.42 35.93 2.95
C ASP A 220 -26.02 36.20 3.51
N PHE A 221 -25.70 37.48 3.81
CA PHE A 221 -24.42 37.86 4.39
C PHE A 221 -24.60 38.71 5.67
N ASN A 222 -23.91 38.32 6.72
CA ASN A 222 -23.90 39.09 7.97
C ASN A 222 -22.77 40.14 7.94
N GLU A 223 -23.12 41.39 7.63
CA GLU A 223 -22.13 42.49 7.53
C GLU A 223 -21.41 42.81 8.85
N LYS A 224 -22.05 42.57 10.01
CA LYS A 224 -21.44 42.83 11.32
C LYS A 224 -20.32 41.83 11.61
N GLU A 225 -20.55 40.58 11.27
CA GLU A 225 -19.60 39.50 11.46
C GLU A 225 -18.69 39.29 10.25
N LEU A 226 -19.02 39.89 9.12
CA LEU A 226 -18.37 39.72 7.81
C LEU A 226 -18.23 38.23 7.44
N LYS A 227 -19.34 37.51 7.54
CA LYS A 227 -19.45 36.09 7.17
C LYS A 227 -20.78 35.78 6.48
N ILE A 228 -20.79 34.70 5.69
CA ILE A 228 -22.01 34.12 5.13
C ILE A 228 -23.01 33.77 6.24
N SER A 229 -24.29 33.99 6.01
CA SER A 229 -25.34 33.67 6.98
C SER A 229 -25.50 32.17 7.18
N GLU A 230 -25.71 31.74 8.43
CA GLU A 230 -25.98 30.35 8.78
C GLU A 230 -27.28 29.82 8.12
N ASN A 231 -28.19 30.70 7.76
CA ASN A 231 -29.45 30.40 7.08
C ASN A 231 -29.34 30.45 5.54
N PHE A 232 -28.12 30.57 5.00
CA PHE A 232 -27.90 30.60 3.56
C PHE A 232 -28.49 29.34 2.89
N SER A 233 -29.26 29.55 1.85
CA SER A 233 -29.94 28.48 1.12
C SER A 233 -30.18 28.91 -0.34
N LEU A 234 -30.59 27.98 -1.18
CA LEU A 234 -30.99 28.28 -2.55
C LEU A 234 -32.02 29.44 -2.60
N PRO A 235 -32.02 30.28 -3.64
CA PRO A 235 -33.00 31.39 -3.79
C PRO A 235 -34.44 30.89 -3.96
N ALA A 236 -35.40 31.80 -3.89
CA ALA A 236 -36.80 31.44 -4.10
C ALA A 236 -37.06 30.89 -5.50
N LYS A 237 -38.06 30.02 -5.65
CA LYS A 237 -38.37 29.32 -6.91
C LYS A 237 -38.61 30.29 -8.07
N GLU A 238 -39.23 31.42 -7.83
CA GLU A 238 -39.48 32.43 -8.88
C GLU A 238 -38.19 33.01 -9.48
N ILE A 239 -37.12 33.09 -8.69
CA ILE A 239 -35.81 33.55 -9.19
C ILE A 239 -35.15 32.45 -10.02
N PHE A 240 -35.25 31.20 -9.58
CA PHE A 240 -34.72 30.04 -10.29
C PHE A 240 -35.45 29.87 -11.66
N ASP A 241 -36.79 29.90 -11.65
CA ASP A 241 -37.61 29.73 -12.86
C ASP A 241 -37.31 30.83 -13.91
N LYS A 242 -37.07 32.08 -13.46
CA LYS A 242 -36.69 33.18 -14.36
C LYS A 242 -35.35 32.97 -15.06
N LYS A 243 -34.43 32.20 -14.47
CA LYS A 243 -33.12 31.90 -15.08
C LYS A 243 -33.18 30.82 -16.15
N ASN A 244 -34.31 30.11 -16.22
CA ASN A 244 -34.54 29.01 -17.18
C ASN A 244 -33.41 27.97 -17.21
N ILE A 245 -33.01 27.50 -16.01
CA ILE A 245 -31.94 26.52 -15.82
C ILE A 245 -32.54 25.13 -15.97
N ASN A 246 -31.92 24.29 -16.81
CA ASN A 246 -32.25 22.88 -16.94
C ASN A 246 -31.39 22.07 -15.97
N VAL A 247 -32.00 21.40 -14.95
CA VAL A 247 -31.29 20.57 -13.97
C VAL A 247 -31.76 19.14 -14.09
N GLU A 248 -30.83 18.24 -14.36
CA GLU A 248 -31.02 16.80 -14.36
C GLU A 248 -30.30 16.19 -13.15
N ILE A 249 -31.00 15.39 -12.36
CA ILE A 249 -30.44 14.66 -11.22
C ILE A 249 -30.51 13.17 -11.52
N HIS A 250 -29.37 12.49 -11.51
CA HIS A 250 -29.24 11.07 -11.83
C HIS A 250 -28.81 10.25 -10.61
N GLU A 251 -29.54 9.17 -10.32
CA GLU A 251 -29.21 8.19 -9.28
C GLU A 251 -28.66 6.92 -9.94
N PHE A 252 -27.50 6.45 -9.49
CA PHE A 252 -26.85 5.22 -9.95
C PHE A 252 -26.66 4.25 -8.78
N SER A 253 -26.60 2.94 -9.09
CA SER A 253 -26.34 1.89 -8.10
C SER A 253 -24.85 1.62 -7.87
N SER A 254 -23.98 2.08 -8.77
CA SER A 254 -22.54 1.90 -8.66
C SER A 254 -21.76 3.09 -9.20
N LYS A 255 -20.51 3.24 -8.77
CA LYS A 255 -19.59 4.26 -9.29
C LYS A 255 -19.31 4.06 -10.78
N PHE A 256 -19.14 2.79 -11.18
CA PHE A 256 -18.94 2.44 -12.57
C PHE A 256 -20.16 2.81 -13.44
N GLY A 257 -21.38 2.56 -12.94
CA GLY A 257 -22.62 3.00 -13.57
C GLY A 257 -22.69 4.53 -13.75
N GLU A 258 -22.29 5.30 -12.75
CA GLU A 258 -22.20 6.77 -12.83
C GLU A 258 -21.25 7.24 -13.95
N LEU A 259 -20.05 6.64 -14.04
CA LEU A 259 -19.09 6.96 -15.09
C LEU A 259 -19.57 6.57 -16.50
N LEU A 260 -20.28 5.45 -16.62
CA LEU A 260 -20.93 5.07 -17.88
C LEU A 260 -22.05 6.06 -18.25
N GLY A 261 -22.81 6.53 -17.26
CA GLY A 261 -23.80 7.60 -17.43
C GLY A 261 -23.18 8.88 -17.96
N LEU A 262 -22.03 9.27 -17.41
CA LEU A 262 -21.22 10.40 -17.93
C LEU A 262 -20.83 10.21 -19.39
N VAL A 263 -20.24 9.06 -19.74
CA VAL A 263 -19.84 8.76 -21.13
C VAL A 263 -21.02 8.87 -22.08
N ARG A 264 -22.17 8.33 -21.67
CA ARG A 264 -23.42 8.41 -22.46
C ARG A 264 -23.86 9.85 -22.65
N LYS A 265 -23.87 10.65 -21.58
CA LYS A 265 -24.23 12.08 -21.63
C LYS A 265 -23.32 12.85 -22.59
N LEU A 266 -22.02 12.64 -22.52
CA LEU A 266 -21.07 13.32 -23.42
C LEU A 266 -21.23 12.86 -24.88
N GLU A 267 -21.53 11.59 -25.15
CA GLU A 267 -21.85 11.13 -26.52
C GLU A 267 -23.15 11.76 -27.08
N GLU A 268 -24.17 11.96 -26.23
CA GLU A 268 -25.40 12.64 -26.63
C GLU A 268 -25.11 14.11 -27.01
N VAL A 269 -24.36 14.80 -26.19
CA VAL A 269 -23.89 16.17 -26.46
C VAL A 269 -23.12 16.27 -27.78
N GLU A 270 -22.15 15.38 -28.00
CA GLU A 270 -21.38 15.35 -29.26
C GLU A 270 -22.29 15.09 -30.48
N LYS A 271 -23.30 14.21 -30.35
CA LYS A 271 -24.25 13.90 -31.45
C LYS A 271 -25.15 15.06 -31.77
N GLU A 272 -25.65 15.79 -30.78
CA GLU A 272 -26.48 16.97 -30.96
C GLU A 272 -25.72 18.11 -31.65
N ASN A 273 -24.49 18.30 -31.26
CA ASN A 273 -23.65 19.36 -31.80
C ASN A 273 -23.14 19.10 -33.21
N ARG A 274 -22.86 17.84 -33.57
CA ARG A 274 -22.58 17.48 -34.98
C ARG A 274 -23.76 17.77 -35.93
N LYS A 275 -24.98 17.92 -35.38
CA LYS A 275 -26.16 18.31 -36.17
C LYS A 275 -26.29 19.82 -36.37
N VAL A 276 -25.71 20.63 -35.46
CA VAL A 276 -25.93 22.08 -35.40
C VAL A 276 -24.78 22.91 -35.97
N SER A 277 -23.53 22.49 -35.79
CA SER A 277 -22.35 23.27 -36.25
C SER A 277 -21.33 22.37 -36.98
N ARG A 278 -20.66 23.01 -37.96
CA ARG A 278 -19.56 22.39 -38.74
C ARG A 278 -18.18 22.57 -38.10
N GLU A 279 -18.07 23.27 -36.97
CA GLU A 279 -16.83 23.58 -36.27
C GLU A 279 -16.90 23.06 -34.81
N ASN A 280 -15.99 22.17 -34.46
CA ASN A 280 -16.02 21.39 -33.22
C ASN A 280 -15.37 22.08 -31.99
N ASP A 281 -14.74 23.23 -32.15
CA ASP A 281 -13.82 23.81 -31.16
C ASP A 281 -14.51 24.45 -29.94
N ASP A 282 -15.72 25.01 -30.09
CA ASP A 282 -16.40 25.74 -29.00
C ASP A 282 -17.06 24.84 -27.92
N LEU A 283 -17.21 23.55 -28.20
CA LEU A 283 -18.04 22.66 -27.37
C LEU A 283 -17.47 22.32 -26.05
N LYS A 284 -16.18 22.04 -26.02
CA LYS A 284 -15.48 21.53 -24.83
C LYS A 284 -15.21 22.63 -23.84
N GLU A 285 -14.93 23.83 -24.32
CA GLU A 285 -14.76 25.02 -23.48
C GLU A 285 -16.02 25.37 -22.69
N ASN A 286 -17.20 24.93 -23.15
CA ASN A 286 -18.49 25.19 -22.51
C ASN A 286 -18.93 24.15 -21.52
N TYR A 287 -18.23 23.00 -21.40
CA TYR A 287 -18.55 21.95 -20.45
C TYR A 287 -17.49 21.87 -19.35
N ARG A 288 -17.94 21.76 -18.09
CA ARG A 288 -17.10 21.49 -16.95
C ARG A 288 -17.61 20.28 -16.21
N ILE A 289 -16.70 19.39 -15.90
CA ILE A 289 -16.97 18.13 -15.20
C ILE A 289 -16.18 18.12 -13.90
N PHE A 290 -16.89 17.98 -12.78
CA PHE A 290 -16.29 17.90 -11.46
C PHE A 290 -16.70 16.62 -10.75
N GLU A 291 -15.79 16.12 -9.91
CA GLU A 291 -16.08 15.10 -8.92
C GLU A 291 -16.16 15.73 -7.54
N ALA A 292 -17.32 15.56 -6.87
CA ALA A 292 -17.59 16.17 -5.57
C ALA A 292 -16.77 15.55 -4.43
N GLN A 293 -16.45 14.27 -4.55
CA GLN A 293 -15.65 13.55 -3.56
C GLN A 293 -14.64 12.64 -4.24
N GLU A 294 -13.38 12.87 -3.91
CA GLU A 294 -12.29 11.99 -4.32
C GLU A 294 -12.20 10.80 -3.36
N ASN A 295 -12.65 9.63 -3.81
CA ASN A 295 -12.26 8.38 -3.18
C ASN A 295 -10.93 7.95 -3.80
N ALA A 296 -9.84 8.29 -3.13
CA ALA A 296 -8.50 8.31 -3.71
C ALA A 296 -7.98 6.95 -4.22
N GLU A 297 -8.54 5.82 -3.78
CA GLU A 297 -8.03 4.49 -4.15
C GLU A 297 -8.93 3.73 -5.13
N GLU A 298 -10.24 3.78 -4.98
CA GLU A 298 -11.17 3.01 -5.82
C GLU A 298 -11.40 3.62 -7.21
N SER A 299 -11.36 4.93 -7.33
CA SER A 299 -11.68 5.63 -8.57
C SER A 299 -10.55 5.71 -9.60
N LYS A 300 -9.30 5.52 -9.22
CA LYS A 300 -8.14 5.68 -10.12
C LYS A 300 -8.11 4.68 -11.28
N SER A 301 -8.47 3.42 -11.03
CA SER A 301 -8.54 2.38 -12.07
C SER A 301 -9.65 2.67 -13.08
N ASP A 302 -10.81 3.14 -12.61
CA ASP A 302 -11.97 3.43 -13.44
C ASP A 302 -11.72 4.62 -14.37
N TYR A 303 -11.03 5.66 -13.87
CA TYR A 303 -10.63 6.81 -14.69
C TYR A 303 -9.62 6.48 -15.77
N GLN A 304 -8.75 5.50 -15.55
CA GLN A 304 -7.85 5.03 -16.62
C GLN A 304 -8.60 4.43 -17.81
N LEU A 305 -9.75 3.80 -17.56
CA LEU A 305 -10.60 3.26 -18.63
C LEU A 305 -11.23 4.40 -19.47
N LEU A 306 -11.52 5.55 -18.85
CA LEU A 306 -12.11 6.70 -19.53
C LEU A 306 -11.14 7.38 -20.51
N ARG A 307 -9.83 7.23 -20.34
CA ARG A 307 -8.82 7.75 -21.29
C ARG A 307 -9.04 7.24 -22.72
N GLN A 308 -9.53 6.01 -22.88
CA GLN A 308 -9.86 5.44 -24.20
C GLN A 308 -11.02 6.18 -24.87
N LYS A 309 -11.80 6.96 -24.11
CA LYS A 309 -12.93 7.76 -24.58
C LYS A 309 -12.63 9.25 -24.70
N LYS A 310 -11.35 9.62 -24.68
CA LYS A 310 -10.94 11.02 -24.69
C LYS A 310 -11.48 11.81 -23.47
N ILE A 311 -11.62 11.14 -22.34
CA ILE A 311 -11.91 11.75 -21.05
C ILE A 311 -10.66 11.56 -20.18
N SER A 312 -10.05 12.67 -19.78
CA SER A 312 -8.93 12.68 -18.84
C SER A 312 -9.45 12.93 -17.42
N SER A 313 -8.69 12.50 -16.44
CA SER A 313 -8.95 12.81 -15.04
C SER A 313 -7.80 13.68 -14.53
N ASN A 314 -8.14 14.86 -14.07
CA ASN A 314 -7.23 15.80 -13.43
C ASN A 314 -7.31 15.70 -11.89
N LEU A 315 -7.64 14.52 -11.39
CA LEU A 315 -7.64 14.23 -9.96
C LEU A 315 -6.20 14.15 -9.46
N GLU A 316 -5.98 14.60 -8.23
CA GLU A 316 -4.65 14.62 -7.65
C GLU A 316 -4.01 13.23 -7.66
N ILE A 317 -2.90 13.09 -8.38
CA ILE A 317 -1.99 11.97 -8.29
C ILE A 317 -0.91 12.38 -7.29
N THR A 318 -0.69 11.57 -6.28
CA THR A 318 0.39 11.81 -5.31
C THR A 318 1.69 11.14 -5.77
N MET A 319 2.83 11.58 -5.23
CA MET A 319 4.11 10.93 -5.49
C MET A 319 4.10 9.44 -5.09
N LYS A 320 3.24 9.01 -4.15
CA LYS A 320 3.05 7.59 -3.76
C LYS A 320 2.70 6.67 -4.92
N ASP A 321 1.97 7.20 -5.89
CA ASP A 321 1.51 6.45 -7.06
C ASP A 321 2.62 6.25 -8.11
N THR A 322 3.77 6.89 -7.92
CA THR A 322 4.86 6.89 -8.88
C THR A 322 5.75 5.65 -8.76
N LYS A 323 6.37 5.28 -9.88
CA LYS A 323 7.32 4.18 -9.95
C LYS A 323 8.52 4.41 -9.02
N ILE A 324 9.07 5.63 -9.05
CA ILE A 324 10.24 5.96 -8.23
C ILE A 324 9.94 5.89 -6.73
N TYR A 325 8.77 6.36 -6.30
CA TYR A 325 8.37 6.25 -4.89
C TYR A 325 8.29 4.79 -4.43
N ARG A 326 7.64 3.92 -5.23
CA ARG A 326 7.53 2.49 -4.92
C ARG A 326 8.90 1.83 -4.76
N ILE A 327 9.85 2.17 -5.64
CA ILE A 327 11.21 1.63 -5.57
C ILE A 327 11.92 2.08 -4.29
N LEU A 328 11.86 3.37 -3.98
CA LEU A 328 12.46 3.91 -2.76
C LEU A 328 11.83 3.33 -1.48
N ASN A 329 10.52 3.11 -1.50
CA ASN A 329 9.83 2.47 -0.38
C ASN A 329 10.25 1.00 -0.18
N LEU A 330 10.52 0.27 -1.27
CA LEU A 330 11.06 -1.09 -1.18
C LEU A 330 12.50 -1.08 -0.63
N ILE A 331 13.33 -0.13 -1.05
CA ILE A 331 14.69 0.07 -0.49
C ILE A 331 14.59 0.40 1.00
N TYR A 332 13.67 1.30 1.39
CA TYR A 332 13.42 1.61 2.79
C TYR A 332 13.08 0.35 3.61
N ASN A 333 12.16 -0.49 3.13
CA ASN A 333 11.78 -1.72 3.82
C ASN A 333 12.97 -2.69 3.99
N LEU A 334 13.85 -2.78 2.97
CA LEU A 334 15.07 -3.59 3.05
C LEU A 334 16.05 -3.07 4.11
N LEU A 335 16.15 -1.75 4.27
CA LEU A 335 17.07 -1.12 5.24
C LEU A 335 16.51 -1.09 6.66
N ASP A 336 15.20 -0.91 6.81
CA ASP A 336 14.55 -0.72 8.11
C ASP A 336 14.60 -1.98 8.99
N ASN A 337 14.57 -3.15 8.37
CA ASN A 337 14.59 -4.45 9.04
C ASN A 337 15.99 -5.08 9.15
N VAL A 338 17.04 -4.35 8.84
CA VAL A 338 18.43 -4.84 8.95
C VAL A 338 18.77 -5.07 10.42
N LYS A 339 19.32 -6.24 10.70
CA LYS A 339 19.89 -6.58 12.02
C LYS A 339 21.40 -6.51 11.99
N GLU A 340 21.98 -5.95 13.03
CA GLU A 340 23.41 -5.88 13.21
C GLU A 340 23.90 -7.02 14.12
N GLU A 341 24.86 -7.78 13.64
CA GLU A 341 25.54 -8.78 14.46
C GLU A 341 27.06 -8.54 14.44
N ILE A 342 27.74 -9.07 15.43
CA ILE A 342 29.21 -9.06 15.49
C ILE A 342 29.69 -10.46 15.16
N ASP A 343 30.44 -10.62 14.07
CA ASP A 343 31.07 -11.91 13.75
C ASP A 343 31.96 -12.35 14.92
N LYS A 344 31.72 -13.59 15.36
CA LYS A 344 32.44 -14.19 16.50
C LYS A 344 33.94 -14.45 16.21
N LYS A 345 34.34 -14.53 14.92
CA LYS A 345 35.71 -14.87 14.50
C LYS A 345 36.60 -13.64 14.38
N ASP A 346 36.16 -12.63 13.68
CA ASP A 346 36.98 -11.44 13.37
C ASP A 346 36.44 -10.13 13.95
N LYS A 347 35.38 -10.20 14.75
CA LYS A 347 34.74 -9.04 15.42
C LYS A 347 34.25 -7.95 14.47
N ARG A 348 34.03 -8.26 13.19
CA ARG A 348 33.42 -7.34 12.23
C ARG A 348 31.93 -7.25 12.45
N LYS A 349 31.39 -6.08 12.15
CA LYS A 349 29.95 -5.84 12.09
C LYS A 349 29.40 -6.53 10.84
N LEU A 350 28.42 -7.39 11.03
CA LEU A 350 27.71 -8.12 10.00
C LEU A 350 26.31 -7.55 9.86
N LEU A 351 25.88 -7.24 8.65
CA LEU A 351 24.53 -6.79 8.37
C LEU A 351 23.69 -7.98 7.88
N LEU A 352 22.60 -8.24 8.57
CA LEU A 352 21.66 -9.30 8.27
C LEU A 352 20.38 -8.71 7.68
N PHE A 353 20.12 -9.00 6.43
CA PHE A 353 18.93 -8.58 5.70
C PHE A 353 17.86 -9.66 5.76
N ARG A 354 16.61 -9.27 5.96
CA ARG A 354 15.49 -10.21 6.05
C ARG A 354 15.09 -10.73 4.66
N VAL A 355 15.07 -12.04 4.48
CA VAL A 355 14.74 -12.69 3.19
C VAL A 355 13.32 -12.34 2.71
N LYS A 356 12.36 -12.18 3.62
CA LYS A 356 10.99 -11.77 3.29
C LYS A 356 10.95 -10.43 2.56
N ASP A 357 11.71 -9.44 3.01
CA ASP A 357 11.71 -8.11 2.39
C ASP A 357 12.32 -8.15 0.99
N PHE A 358 13.36 -8.98 0.78
CA PHE A 358 13.85 -9.25 -0.56
C PHE A 358 12.82 -9.94 -1.45
N TYR A 359 12.12 -10.93 -0.91
CA TYR A 359 11.09 -11.65 -1.65
C TYR A 359 9.95 -10.72 -2.06
N ASP A 360 9.52 -9.81 -1.19
CA ASP A 360 8.52 -8.80 -1.51
C ASP A 360 9.05 -7.75 -2.52
N ALA A 361 10.31 -7.34 -2.39
CA ALA A 361 10.95 -6.45 -3.36
C ALA A 361 11.06 -7.09 -4.76
N TYR A 362 11.32 -8.39 -4.82
CA TYR A 362 11.39 -9.16 -6.07
C TYR A 362 10.03 -9.36 -6.78
N LYS A 363 8.90 -9.10 -6.13
CA LYS A 363 7.59 -9.04 -6.78
C LYS A 363 7.44 -7.78 -7.64
N SER A 364 8.28 -6.76 -7.43
CA SER A 364 8.26 -5.52 -8.18
C SER A 364 9.14 -5.60 -9.42
N ASN A 365 8.55 -5.67 -10.60
CA ASN A 365 9.28 -5.60 -11.86
C ASN A 365 10.11 -4.32 -11.99
N ASP A 366 9.67 -3.23 -11.39
CA ASP A 366 10.35 -1.93 -11.45
C ASP A 366 11.71 -1.98 -10.76
N LEU A 367 11.78 -2.56 -9.56
CA LEU A 367 13.03 -2.75 -8.82
C LEU A 367 13.96 -3.72 -9.54
N LEU A 368 13.43 -4.85 -10.02
CA LEU A 368 14.21 -5.84 -10.77
C LEU A 368 14.84 -5.27 -12.04
N GLU A 369 14.18 -4.31 -12.67
CA GLU A 369 14.66 -3.69 -13.89
C GLU A 369 15.78 -2.67 -13.64
N ILE A 370 15.66 -1.90 -12.55
CA ILE A 370 16.66 -0.89 -12.17
C ILE A 370 17.97 -1.54 -11.73
N PHE A 371 17.89 -2.56 -10.88
CA PHE A 371 19.06 -3.25 -10.33
C PHE A 371 19.51 -4.48 -11.13
N ASP A 372 18.93 -4.72 -12.32
CA ASP A 372 19.24 -5.87 -13.20
C ASP A 372 19.11 -7.23 -12.49
N LEU A 373 18.04 -7.42 -11.71
CA LEU A 373 17.82 -8.60 -10.86
C LEU A 373 16.81 -9.61 -11.41
N LYS A 374 16.26 -9.40 -12.61
CA LYS A 374 15.19 -10.28 -13.19
C LYS A 374 15.54 -11.77 -13.19
N GLU A 375 16.80 -12.09 -13.48
CA GLU A 375 17.29 -13.46 -13.55
C GLU A 375 17.59 -14.09 -12.17
N SER A 376 17.47 -13.32 -11.08
CA SER A 376 17.85 -13.75 -9.73
C SER A 376 16.68 -14.26 -8.90
N TYR A 377 15.44 -14.15 -9.39
CA TYR A 377 14.22 -14.48 -8.63
C TYR A 377 14.24 -15.92 -8.07
N TYR A 378 14.65 -16.89 -8.88
CA TYR A 378 14.71 -18.30 -8.46
C TYR A 378 15.72 -18.58 -7.31
N ILE A 379 16.71 -17.69 -7.12
CA ILE A 379 17.64 -17.80 -5.98
C ILE A 379 16.91 -17.56 -4.68
N PHE A 380 16.01 -16.57 -4.64
CA PHE A 380 15.23 -16.29 -3.44
C PHE A 380 14.21 -17.39 -3.16
N GLN A 381 13.61 -17.98 -4.19
CA GLN A 381 12.76 -19.17 -4.01
C GLN A 381 13.56 -20.33 -3.39
N ASP A 382 14.81 -20.55 -3.83
CA ASP A 382 15.70 -21.58 -3.27
C ASP A 382 16.08 -21.26 -1.81
N LEU A 383 16.31 -19.99 -1.47
CA LEU A 383 16.58 -19.57 -0.08
C LEU A 383 15.35 -19.78 0.82
N VAL A 384 14.16 -19.41 0.35
CA VAL A 384 12.90 -19.64 1.07
C VAL A 384 12.65 -21.13 1.27
N SER A 385 12.84 -21.95 0.24
CA SER A 385 12.66 -23.40 0.33
C SER A 385 13.67 -24.09 1.28
N LYS A 386 14.78 -23.41 1.58
CA LYS A 386 15.79 -23.83 2.57
C LYS A 386 15.62 -23.18 3.93
N ASP A 387 14.48 -22.57 4.17
CA ASP A 387 14.10 -21.91 5.42
C ASP A 387 15.02 -20.75 5.86
N TYR A 388 15.72 -20.08 4.92
CA TYR A 388 16.49 -18.88 5.24
C TYR A 388 15.57 -17.72 5.62
N LYS A 389 15.76 -17.15 6.80
CA LYS A 389 15.07 -15.95 7.28
C LYS A 389 15.91 -14.69 7.08
N TYR A 390 17.21 -14.81 7.17
CA TYR A 390 18.17 -13.72 7.00
C TYR A 390 19.26 -14.10 6.02
N ILE A 391 19.82 -13.12 5.36
CA ILE A 391 21.01 -13.26 4.52
C ILE A 391 22.00 -12.15 4.84
N SER A 392 23.28 -12.45 4.68
CA SER A 392 24.37 -11.48 4.64
C SER A 392 25.16 -11.62 3.34
N LYS A 393 26.02 -10.65 3.07
CA LYS A 393 26.95 -10.73 1.94
C LYS A 393 27.81 -12.00 2.03
N GLU A 394 28.36 -12.29 3.20
CA GLU A 394 29.26 -13.44 3.44
C GLU A 394 28.51 -14.76 3.22
N GLU A 395 27.26 -14.84 3.64
CA GLU A 395 26.44 -16.06 3.42
C GLU A 395 26.15 -16.25 1.93
N LEU A 396 25.86 -15.19 1.19
CA LEU A 396 25.68 -15.25 -0.27
C LEU A 396 26.99 -15.65 -0.97
N GLU A 397 28.13 -15.14 -0.54
CA GLU A 397 29.44 -15.54 -1.05
C GLU A 397 29.71 -17.02 -0.76
N ARG A 398 29.38 -17.51 0.43
CA ARG A 398 29.48 -18.94 0.80
C ARG A 398 28.61 -19.81 -0.11
N ILE A 399 27.35 -19.41 -0.33
CA ILE A 399 26.45 -20.11 -1.26
C ILE A 399 27.03 -20.14 -2.67
N ASN A 400 27.64 -19.06 -3.12
CA ASN A 400 28.28 -18.98 -4.43
C ASN A 400 29.50 -19.90 -4.54
N GLN A 401 30.31 -19.99 -3.48
CA GLN A 401 31.44 -20.91 -3.42
C GLN A 401 31.02 -22.38 -3.43
N GLU A 402 29.96 -22.75 -2.72
CA GLU A 402 29.41 -24.11 -2.77
C GLU A 402 28.94 -24.52 -4.17
N VAL A 403 28.38 -23.57 -4.92
CA VAL A 403 28.01 -23.79 -6.33
C VAL A 403 29.24 -24.00 -7.19
N LEU A 404 30.32 -23.22 -6.97
CA LEU A 404 31.61 -23.39 -7.65
C LEU A 404 32.24 -24.75 -7.40
N GLU A 405 32.30 -25.19 -6.15
CA GLU A 405 32.86 -26.50 -5.78
C GLU A 405 32.10 -27.67 -6.42
N LYS A 406 30.75 -27.54 -6.55
CA LYS A 406 29.92 -28.51 -7.26
C LYS A 406 30.23 -28.56 -8.75
N LEU A 407 30.48 -27.40 -9.35
CA LEU A 407 30.90 -27.27 -10.77
C LEU A 407 32.23 -27.96 -11.06
N GLU A 408 33.18 -27.87 -10.12
CA GLU A 408 34.52 -28.44 -10.27
C GLU A 408 34.57 -29.97 -10.04
N LYS A 409 33.69 -30.47 -9.11
CA LYS A 409 33.70 -31.89 -8.70
C LYS A 409 32.96 -32.84 -9.66
N GLU A 410 32.07 -32.34 -10.50
CA GLU A 410 31.28 -33.17 -11.39
C GLU A 410 31.73 -33.11 -12.84
N ASN A 411 32.11 -34.26 -13.40
CA ASN A 411 32.29 -34.49 -14.85
C ASN A 411 30.94 -34.43 -15.59
N GLN A 412 30.24 -33.27 -15.47
CA GLN A 412 28.85 -33.18 -15.89
C GLN A 412 28.67 -32.76 -17.35
N LYS A 413 27.53 -33.19 -17.93
CA LYS A 413 27.05 -32.80 -19.26
C LYS A 413 27.01 -31.27 -19.40
N GLN A 414 27.39 -30.76 -20.57
CA GLN A 414 27.52 -29.34 -20.88
C GLN A 414 26.31 -28.46 -20.46
N LYS A 415 25.11 -29.04 -20.47
CA LYS A 415 23.87 -28.39 -20.03
C LYS A 415 23.88 -27.98 -18.54
N PHE A 416 24.42 -28.79 -17.65
CA PHE A 416 24.50 -28.48 -16.22
C PHE A 416 25.54 -27.39 -15.92
N LYS A 417 26.65 -27.37 -16.67
CA LYS A 417 27.63 -26.27 -16.55
C LYS A 417 27.05 -24.91 -16.89
N GLU A 418 26.15 -24.84 -17.89
CA GLU A 418 25.48 -23.60 -18.25
C GLU A 418 24.52 -23.12 -17.13
N ILE A 419 23.73 -24.02 -16.55
CA ILE A 419 22.82 -23.72 -15.44
C ILE A 419 23.59 -23.21 -14.23
N TYR A 420 24.68 -23.86 -13.85
CA TYR A 420 25.51 -23.41 -12.71
C TYR A 420 26.17 -22.05 -12.97
N LYS A 421 26.61 -21.79 -14.21
CA LYS A 421 27.18 -20.50 -14.61
C LYS A 421 26.12 -19.37 -14.50
N GLN A 422 24.92 -19.64 -14.97
CA GLN A 422 23.79 -18.69 -14.83
C GLN A 422 23.48 -18.43 -13.35
N ARG A 423 23.48 -19.47 -12.52
CA ARG A 423 23.26 -19.33 -11.07
C ARG A 423 24.33 -18.47 -10.41
N MET A 424 25.60 -18.67 -10.76
CA MET A 424 26.71 -17.82 -10.25
C MET A 424 26.53 -16.36 -10.65
N MET A 425 26.16 -16.11 -11.90
CA MET A 425 25.90 -14.74 -12.38
C MET A 425 24.73 -14.11 -11.61
N ALA A 426 23.65 -14.86 -11.38
CA ALA A 426 22.49 -14.39 -10.62
C ALA A 426 22.84 -14.06 -9.16
N VAL A 427 23.56 -14.96 -8.47
CA VAL A 427 24.03 -14.70 -7.10
C VAL A 427 24.99 -13.50 -7.06
N GLY A 428 25.87 -13.37 -8.05
CA GLY A 428 26.78 -12.21 -8.15
C GLY A 428 26.06 -10.87 -8.32
N LYS A 429 24.90 -10.86 -8.99
CA LYS A 429 24.06 -9.65 -9.10
C LYS A 429 23.41 -9.32 -7.73
N ILE A 430 22.94 -10.34 -7.00
CA ILE A 430 22.39 -10.15 -5.65
C ILE A 430 23.46 -9.60 -4.69
N ILE A 431 24.68 -10.17 -4.73
CA ILE A 431 25.80 -9.68 -3.90
C ILE A 431 26.06 -8.20 -4.16
N LYS A 432 26.12 -7.77 -5.42
CA LYS A 432 26.30 -6.34 -5.76
C LYS A 432 25.17 -5.46 -5.22
N PHE A 433 23.94 -5.94 -5.28
CA PHE A 433 22.81 -5.19 -4.75
C PHE A 433 22.87 -5.11 -3.21
N VAL A 434 23.28 -6.19 -2.54
CA VAL A 434 23.50 -6.18 -1.08
C VAL A 434 24.65 -5.24 -0.71
N GLU A 435 25.75 -5.21 -1.48
CA GLU A 435 26.85 -4.25 -1.29
C GLU A 435 26.37 -2.80 -1.38
N GLU A 436 25.50 -2.48 -2.33
CA GLU A 436 24.88 -1.16 -2.45
C GLU A 436 23.99 -0.84 -1.24
N LEU A 437 23.20 -1.80 -0.77
CA LEU A 437 22.39 -1.63 0.45
C LEU A 437 23.27 -1.43 1.70
N GLU A 438 24.40 -2.14 1.82
CA GLU A 438 25.37 -1.95 2.89
C GLU A 438 26.03 -0.55 2.87
N GLU A 439 26.33 -0.04 1.67
CA GLU A 439 26.80 1.34 1.49
C GLU A 439 25.75 2.35 1.95
N ILE A 440 24.50 2.21 1.48
CA ILE A 440 23.40 3.09 1.87
C ILE A 440 23.13 3.00 3.38
N TYR A 441 23.19 1.81 3.96
CA TYR A 441 23.00 1.62 5.40
C TYR A 441 24.03 2.41 6.23
N GLY A 442 25.20 2.66 5.66
CA GLY A 442 26.25 3.47 6.26
C GLY A 442 26.02 4.99 6.21
N TYR A 443 25.05 5.48 5.45
CA TYR A 443 24.80 6.92 5.33
C TYR A 443 24.23 7.51 6.62
N THR A 444 24.80 8.65 7.02
CA THR A 444 24.47 9.36 8.25
C THR A 444 23.98 10.78 8.03
N THR A 445 24.05 11.27 6.78
CA THR A 445 23.69 12.63 6.41
C THR A 445 22.69 12.67 5.26
N LEU A 446 21.88 13.72 5.22
CA LEU A 446 20.96 13.96 4.11
C LEU A 446 21.68 14.24 2.79
N LYS A 447 22.89 14.77 2.86
CA LYS A 447 23.72 15.05 1.69
C LYS A 447 24.18 13.75 1.01
N GLU A 448 24.66 12.77 1.76
CA GLU A 448 25.01 11.43 1.24
C GLU A 448 23.82 10.79 0.56
N TYR A 449 22.63 10.85 1.19
CA TYR A 449 21.40 10.40 0.57
C TYR A 449 21.02 11.17 -0.69
N SER A 450 21.19 12.50 -0.70
CA SER A 450 20.88 13.32 -1.87
C SER A 450 21.68 12.91 -3.08
N ASP A 451 22.98 12.68 -2.92
CA ASP A 451 23.87 12.26 -3.99
C ASP A 451 23.44 10.87 -4.55
N TYR A 452 23.03 9.96 -3.67
CA TYR A 452 22.50 8.64 -4.06
C TYR A 452 21.16 8.75 -4.78
N LEU A 453 20.22 9.53 -4.24
CA LEU A 453 18.87 9.68 -4.78
C LEU A 453 18.88 10.41 -6.14
N GLU A 454 19.76 11.40 -6.30
CA GLU A 454 19.99 12.03 -7.60
C GLU A 454 20.52 11.01 -8.62
N LYS A 455 21.53 10.25 -8.25
CA LYS A 455 22.13 9.23 -9.11
C LYS A 455 21.15 8.15 -9.51
N ILE A 456 20.39 7.57 -8.57
CA ILE A 456 19.43 6.50 -8.88
C ILE A 456 18.35 6.96 -9.87
N TYR A 457 17.93 8.23 -9.79
CA TYR A 457 16.98 8.81 -10.72
C TYR A 457 17.61 9.02 -12.11
N LEU A 458 18.76 9.70 -12.17
CA LEU A 458 19.42 10.08 -13.44
C LEU A 458 19.93 8.87 -14.23
N ASP A 459 20.55 7.90 -13.57
CA ASP A 459 21.06 6.68 -14.20
C ASP A 459 19.93 5.79 -14.77
N ASN A 460 18.70 5.96 -14.28
CA ASN A 460 17.56 5.18 -14.66
C ASN A 460 16.41 6.01 -15.29
N GLU A 461 16.65 7.23 -15.69
CA GLU A 461 15.64 8.17 -16.21
C GLU A 461 14.77 7.53 -17.32
N GLU A 462 15.36 6.75 -18.24
CA GLU A 462 14.62 6.07 -19.29
C GLU A 462 13.73 4.92 -18.77
N LYS A 463 14.16 4.21 -17.74
CA LYS A 463 13.41 3.11 -17.11
C LYS A 463 12.30 3.63 -16.21
N VAL A 464 12.52 4.80 -15.60
CA VAL A 464 11.60 5.50 -14.71
C VAL A 464 10.66 6.42 -15.49
N LYS A 465 10.68 6.42 -16.83
CA LYS A 465 9.91 7.35 -17.71
C LYS A 465 8.57 7.72 -17.11
N GLN A 466 8.51 8.93 -16.57
CA GLN A 466 7.31 9.54 -16.00
C GLN A 466 7.23 10.98 -16.51
N ASP A 467 6.04 11.58 -16.34
CA ASP A 467 5.79 12.96 -16.76
C ASP A 467 6.84 13.93 -16.20
N LYS A 468 7.14 14.98 -16.93
CA LYS A 468 8.06 16.05 -16.53
C LYS A 468 7.77 16.57 -15.12
N ASN A 469 6.52 16.67 -14.74
CA ASN A 469 6.08 17.12 -13.42
C ASN A 469 6.57 16.21 -12.28
N VAL A 470 6.68 14.90 -12.50
CA VAL A 470 7.22 13.95 -11.51
C VAL A 470 8.70 14.25 -11.25
N LYS A 471 9.47 14.48 -12.32
CA LYS A 471 10.89 14.84 -12.23
C LYS A 471 11.07 16.11 -11.41
N ASP A 472 10.34 17.16 -11.77
CA ASP A 472 10.46 18.45 -11.11
C ASP A 472 10.09 18.38 -9.63
N LYS A 473 9.01 17.67 -9.27
CA LYS A 473 8.60 17.45 -7.87
C LYS A 473 9.57 16.57 -7.09
N TYR A 474 10.19 15.59 -7.73
CA TYR A 474 11.22 14.76 -7.11
C TYR A 474 12.46 15.59 -6.73
N PHE A 475 12.96 16.40 -7.66
CA PHE A 475 14.14 17.24 -7.43
C PHE A 475 13.84 18.43 -6.51
N GLU A 476 12.60 18.95 -6.52
CA GLU A 476 12.14 19.94 -5.54
C GLU A 476 12.22 19.35 -4.13
N ALA A 477 11.65 18.16 -3.90
CA ALA A 477 11.70 17.48 -2.61
C ALA A 477 13.14 17.17 -2.17
N LEU A 478 14.00 16.77 -3.12
CA LEU A 478 15.41 16.51 -2.85
C LEU A 478 16.16 17.76 -2.39
N SER A 479 15.94 18.89 -3.08
CA SER A 479 16.53 20.17 -2.72
C SER A 479 16.06 20.66 -1.34
N GLU A 480 14.77 20.50 -1.04
CA GLU A 480 14.22 20.85 0.27
C GLU A 480 14.81 20.00 1.39
N MET A 481 15.05 18.71 1.13
CA MET A 481 15.66 17.80 2.09
C MET A 481 17.10 18.23 2.45
N VAL A 482 17.94 18.58 1.47
CA VAL A 482 19.31 18.99 1.71
C VAL A 482 19.38 20.22 2.61
N VAL A 483 18.46 21.16 2.42
CA VAL A 483 18.40 22.38 3.24
C VAL A 483 18.07 22.08 4.70
N LEU A 484 17.42 20.95 5.01
CA LEU A 484 17.16 20.56 6.40
C LEU A 484 18.43 20.24 7.16
N GLU A 485 19.45 19.72 6.50
CA GLU A 485 20.72 19.41 7.16
C GLU A 485 21.36 20.66 7.73
N ASP A 486 21.41 21.74 6.96
CA ASP A 486 21.89 23.04 7.42
C ASP A 486 21.01 23.59 8.56
N PHE A 487 19.72 23.27 8.55
CA PHE A 487 18.76 23.73 9.53
C PHE A 487 18.74 22.91 10.82
N SER A 488 19.30 21.71 10.83
CA SER A 488 19.42 20.85 12.02
C SER A 488 20.36 21.41 13.08
N PHE A 489 21.04 22.52 12.78
CA PHE A 489 21.97 23.32 13.60
C PHE A 489 23.30 22.62 13.96
N ASP A 490 23.29 21.31 14.14
CA ASP A 490 24.47 20.54 14.57
C ASP A 490 24.88 19.44 13.58
N ASN A 491 24.15 19.25 12.51
CA ASN A 491 24.33 18.19 11.50
C ASN A 491 24.38 16.77 12.08
N LEU A 492 23.70 16.54 13.19
CA LEU A 492 23.80 15.30 13.96
C LEU A 492 22.47 14.58 13.99
N TRP A 493 22.15 13.90 12.90
CA TRP A 493 20.93 13.11 12.78
C TRP A 493 20.88 11.92 13.75
N ASP A 494 22.02 11.44 14.25
CA ASP A 494 22.13 10.46 15.31
C ASP A 494 21.49 10.91 16.64
N LYS A 495 21.37 12.22 16.86
CA LYS A 495 20.62 12.77 17.98
C LYS A 495 19.08 12.78 17.78
N PHE A 496 18.64 12.72 16.53
CA PHE A 496 17.21 12.70 16.17
C PHE A 496 16.67 11.28 16.09
N PHE A 497 17.52 10.30 15.79
CA PHE A 497 17.17 8.92 15.60
C PHE A 497 18.03 8.03 16.49
N ASP A 498 17.41 7.31 17.40
CA ASP A 498 18.11 6.45 18.36
C ASP A 498 18.73 5.20 17.69
N GLU A 499 18.10 4.68 16.64
CA GLU A 499 18.52 3.47 15.92
C GLU A 499 18.37 3.69 14.42
N ASN A 500 19.19 2.99 13.63
CA ASN A 500 19.13 2.96 12.16
C ASN A 500 18.93 4.35 11.50
N VAL A 501 19.92 5.23 11.66
CA VAL A 501 19.88 6.60 11.12
C VAL A 501 19.58 6.60 9.63
N SER A 502 20.19 5.70 8.87
CA SER A 502 20.06 5.61 7.43
C SER A 502 18.62 5.35 6.97
N SER A 503 17.95 4.31 7.50
CA SER A 503 16.56 4.04 7.13
C SER A 503 15.63 5.19 7.50
N ASN A 504 15.89 5.84 8.64
CA ASN A 504 15.12 7.00 9.09
C ASN A 504 15.30 8.22 8.18
N LEU A 505 16.49 8.48 7.65
CA LEU A 505 16.71 9.55 6.68
C LEU A 505 15.95 9.28 5.36
N LEU A 506 15.96 8.04 4.89
CA LEU A 506 15.18 7.66 3.70
C LEU A 506 13.67 7.77 3.95
N LYS A 507 13.20 7.35 5.12
CA LYS A 507 11.80 7.52 5.55
C LYS A 507 11.40 9.00 5.60
N LEU A 508 12.30 9.86 6.05
CA LEU A 508 12.06 11.30 6.06
C LEU A 508 11.85 11.81 4.63
N PHE A 509 12.70 11.40 3.68
CA PHE A 509 12.53 11.76 2.28
C PHE A 509 11.21 11.24 1.68
N LEU A 510 10.85 9.99 1.95
CA LEU A 510 9.57 9.43 1.53
C LEU A 510 8.38 10.24 2.07
N LYS A 511 8.43 10.68 3.34
CA LYS A 511 7.40 11.56 3.91
C LYS A 511 7.34 12.93 3.23
N TYR A 512 8.47 13.46 2.74
CA TYR A 512 8.48 14.67 1.90
C TYR A 512 7.77 14.43 0.57
N LEU A 513 8.11 13.32 -0.08
CA LEU A 513 7.47 12.93 -1.33
C LEU A 513 5.97 12.70 -1.16
N ASP A 514 5.55 12.12 -0.04
CA ASP A 514 4.13 11.88 0.27
C ASP A 514 3.26 13.14 0.22
N LYS A 515 3.86 14.28 0.55
CA LYS A 515 3.18 15.58 0.57
C LYS A 515 3.17 16.26 -0.78
N LYS A 516 3.99 15.80 -1.73
CA LYS A 516 4.04 16.38 -3.08
C LYS A 516 2.92 15.79 -3.92
N SER A 517 2.03 16.65 -4.35
CA SER A 517 1.03 16.36 -5.37
C SER A 517 1.66 16.56 -6.75
N ILE A 518 1.49 15.57 -7.62
CA ILE A 518 1.84 15.66 -9.04
C ILE A 518 0.66 16.29 -9.79
N GLY A 519 -0.43 16.51 -9.06
CA GLY A 519 -1.61 17.17 -9.57
C GLY A 519 -1.19 18.49 -10.16
N LEU A 520 -1.57 18.60 -11.39
CA LEU A 520 -1.61 19.76 -12.25
C LEU A 520 -1.39 21.05 -11.47
N ASN A 521 -0.28 21.70 -11.72
CA ASN A 521 -0.30 23.14 -11.58
C ASN A 521 -1.57 23.62 -12.30
N LEU A 522 -2.45 24.31 -11.60
CA LEU A 522 -3.63 24.89 -12.21
C LEU A 522 -3.26 25.70 -13.47
N GLU A 523 -2.03 26.23 -13.51
CA GLU A 523 -1.46 26.89 -14.70
C GLU A 523 -1.19 25.89 -15.84
N ASP A 524 -0.54 24.76 -15.56
CA ASP A 524 -0.18 23.76 -16.58
C ASP A 524 -1.41 22.96 -17.06
N SER A 525 -2.38 22.70 -16.20
CA SER A 525 -3.63 22.03 -16.60
C SER A 525 -4.48 22.85 -17.54
N ILE A 526 -4.26 24.15 -17.51
CA ILE A 526 -4.92 25.14 -18.36
C ILE A 526 -4.20 25.23 -19.74
N GLU A 527 -2.89 24.97 -19.77
CA GLU A 527 -2.08 25.03 -21.02
C GLU A 527 -2.04 23.68 -21.78
N ASP A 528 -2.13 22.54 -21.07
CA ASP A 528 -2.05 21.19 -21.66
C ASP A 528 -3.40 20.54 -22.00
N GLU A 529 -4.52 21.25 -21.91
CA GLU A 529 -5.78 20.76 -22.49
C GLU A 529 -5.58 20.58 -24.01
N SER A 530 -5.16 19.36 -24.39
CA SER A 530 -5.22 19.01 -25.82
C SER A 530 -6.66 19.25 -26.27
N GLU A 531 -6.83 20.04 -27.32
CA GLU A 531 -8.10 20.52 -27.87
C GLU A 531 -9.20 19.44 -28.05
N ASP A 532 -8.88 18.20 -27.75
CA ASP A 532 -9.69 17.02 -28.08
C ASP A 532 -10.18 16.17 -26.88
N THR A 533 -9.94 16.55 -25.59
CA THR A 533 -10.33 15.73 -24.41
C THR A 533 -11.20 16.47 -23.41
N PHE A 534 -12.24 15.81 -22.86
CA PHE A 534 -12.96 16.30 -21.68
C PHE A 534 -12.15 15.97 -20.42
N SER A 535 -12.11 16.88 -19.46
CA SER A 535 -11.37 16.68 -18.19
C SER A 535 -12.30 16.64 -16.99
N ILE A 536 -12.17 15.59 -16.16
CA ILE A 536 -12.82 15.51 -14.84
C ILE A 536 -11.89 16.15 -13.83
N ASN A 537 -12.37 17.20 -13.15
CA ASN A 537 -11.61 17.94 -12.16
C ASN A 537 -12.13 17.68 -10.74
N SER A 538 -11.26 17.88 -9.73
CA SER A 538 -11.69 17.90 -8.34
C SER A 538 -12.63 19.07 -8.07
N PHE A 539 -13.66 18.85 -7.25
CA PHE A 539 -14.56 19.94 -6.81
C PHE A 539 -13.81 21.02 -6.01
N ALA A 540 -12.71 20.68 -5.34
CA ALA A 540 -11.86 21.66 -4.68
C ALA A 540 -11.36 22.77 -5.64
N ASN A 541 -11.25 22.46 -6.93
CA ASN A 541 -10.81 23.35 -7.99
C ASN A 541 -11.99 23.98 -8.78
N ILE A 542 -13.20 23.98 -8.21
CA ILE A 542 -14.35 24.59 -8.86
C ILE A 542 -14.19 26.11 -8.88
N SER A 543 -14.31 26.70 -10.07
CA SER A 543 -14.28 28.14 -10.26
C SER A 543 -15.68 28.73 -10.07
N GLU A 544 -15.74 29.95 -9.59
CA GLU A 544 -16.97 30.75 -9.47
C GLU A 544 -17.33 31.51 -10.76
N ASN A 545 -16.59 31.27 -11.81
CA ASN A 545 -16.87 31.85 -13.11
C ASN A 545 -17.97 31.05 -13.85
N ALA A 546 -18.96 31.73 -14.39
CA ALA A 546 -20.11 31.09 -15.02
C ALA A 546 -19.73 30.32 -16.28
N LYS A 547 -20.23 29.09 -16.40
CA LYS A 547 -20.19 28.28 -17.63
C LYS A 547 -21.59 27.79 -17.99
N GLU A 548 -21.81 27.59 -19.29
CA GLU A 548 -23.14 27.19 -19.75
C GLU A 548 -23.56 25.79 -19.29
N ASN A 549 -22.60 24.86 -19.21
CA ASN A 549 -22.89 23.49 -18.90
C ASN A 549 -21.96 22.98 -17.79
N ILE A 550 -22.55 22.41 -16.76
CA ILE A 550 -21.82 21.81 -15.62
C ILE A 550 -22.30 20.41 -15.34
N ILE A 551 -21.35 19.52 -15.07
CA ILE A 551 -21.56 18.13 -14.67
C ILE A 551 -20.86 17.94 -13.32
N ILE A 552 -21.58 17.49 -12.30
CA ILE A 552 -21.02 17.19 -11.00
C ILE A 552 -21.36 15.74 -10.64
N LEU A 553 -20.33 14.94 -10.43
CA LEU A 553 -20.39 13.51 -10.11
C LEU A 553 -20.18 13.29 -8.60
N ASN A 554 -20.59 12.16 -8.11
CA ASN A 554 -20.33 11.67 -6.76
C ASN A 554 -20.85 12.59 -5.65
N LEU A 555 -22.06 13.14 -5.83
CA LEU A 555 -22.74 13.99 -4.86
C LEU A 555 -23.45 13.16 -3.77
N GLN A 556 -22.66 12.50 -2.94
CA GLN A 556 -23.13 11.65 -1.85
C GLN A 556 -23.39 12.44 -0.56
N ASP A 557 -24.05 11.82 0.42
CA ASP A 557 -24.44 12.40 1.72
C ASP A 557 -23.27 12.93 2.56
N SER A 558 -22.07 12.40 2.35
CA SER A 558 -20.83 12.91 2.94
C SER A 558 -20.35 14.24 2.35
N PHE A 559 -20.93 14.69 1.23
CA PHE A 559 -20.60 16.00 0.65
C PHE A 559 -21.34 17.15 1.37
N PRO A 560 -20.67 18.29 1.62
CA PRO A 560 -19.24 18.55 1.41
C PRO A 560 -18.37 17.96 2.51
N LYS A 561 -17.28 17.25 2.11
CA LYS A 561 -16.31 16.67 3.05
C LYS A 561 -15.29 17.73 3.46
N VAL A 562 -15.46 18.30 4.63
CA VAL A 562 -14.55 19.31 5.16
C VAL A 562 -13.74 18.79 6.34
N LYS A 563 -12.44 18.99 6.29
CA LYS A 563 -11.53 18.67 7.38
C LYS A 563 -11.31 19.90 8.25
N ILE A 564 -11.45 19.75 9.57
CA ILE A 564 -11.03 20.73 10.56
C ILE A 564 -10.04 20.07 11.50
N HIS A 565 -8.93 20.74 11.77
CA HIS A 565 -8.01 20.30 12.80
C HIS A 565 -8.64 20.57 14.18
N ASN A 566 -9.19 19.51 14.78
CA ASN A 566 -9.74 19.54 16.15
C ASN A 566 -8.70 19.03 17.16
N PHE A 567 -7.49 19.56 17.10
CA PHE A 567 -6.38 19.08 17.93
C PHE A 567 -6.66 19.25 19.42
N LEU A 568 -7.05 20.44 19.85
CA LEU A 568 -7.23 20.74 21.27
C LEU A 568 -8.69 20.98 21.64
N PHE A 569 -9.50 21.53 20.74
CA PHE A 569 -10.84 22.02 21.04
C PHE A 569 -11.92 21.20 20.35
N SER A 570 -12.98 20.87 21.12
CA SER A 570 -14.19 20.27 20.57
C SER A 570 -14.94 21.26 19.67
N LYS A 571 -15.83 20.76 18.80
CA LYS A 571 -16.69 21.60 17.92
C LYS A 571 -17.46 22.64 18.74
N VAL A 572 -17.97 22.28 19.93
CA VAL A 572 -18.74 23.19 20.80
C VAL A 572 -17.86 24.28 21.39
N GLN A 573 -16.64 23.95 21.82
CA GLN A 573 -15.68 24.93 22.32
C GLN A 573 -15.26 25.89 21.19
N ARG A 574 -14.99 25.38 19.99
CA ARG A 574 -14.66 26.19 18.81
C ARG A 574 -15.77 27.21 18.50
N ALA A 575 -17.01 26.77 18.44
CA ALA A 575 -18.15 27.66 18.22
C ALA A 575 -18.25 28.78 19.28
N LYS A 576 -18.09 28.42 20.58
CA LYS A 576 -18.09 29.41 21.67
C LYS A 576 -16.96 30.43 21.58
N MET A 577 -15.81 30.04 21.03
CA MET A 577 -14.65 30.91 20.82
C MET A 577 -14.75 31.75 19.55
N GLY A 578 -15.69 31.47 18.66
CA GLY A 578 -15.78 32.12 17.35
C GLY A 578 -14.78 31.55 16.32
N LEU A 579 -14.14 30.43 16.63
CA LEU A 579 -13.30 29.70 15.67
C LEU A 579 -14.16 29.07 14.57
N PRO A 580 -13.61 28.91 13.35
CA PRO A 580 -14.33 28.22 12.27
C PRO A 580 -14.72 26.81 12.67
N THR A 581 -15.96 26.45 12.46
CA THR A 581 -16.47 25.09 12.64
C THR A 581 -16.57 24.35 11.30
N SER A 582 -16.84 23.03 11.36
CA SER A 582 -17.15 22.27 10.14
C SER A 582 -18.35 22.82 9.38
N ASP A 583 -19.33 23.37 10.10
CA ASP A 583 -20.54 23.91 9.48
C ASP A 583 -20.23 25.21 8.71
N ASP A 584 -19.38 26.07 9.28
CA ASP A 584 -18.91 27.29 8.55
C ASP A 584 -18.20 26.92 7.23
N LYS A 585 -17.32 25.90 7.26
CA LYS A 585 -16.63 25.47 6.04
C LYS A 585 -17.57 24.82 5.03
N LYS A 586 -18.55 24.02 5.53
CA LYS A 586 -19.59 23.43 4.67
C LYS A 586 -20.41 24.49 3.94
N LEU A 587 -20.76 25.59 4.61
CA LEU A 587 -21.48 26.68 3.97
C LEU A 587 -20.70 27.35 2.82
N ILE A 588 -19.38 27.44 2.92
CA ILE A 588 -18.52 27.95 1.85
C ILE A 588 -18.58 27.02 0.63
N GLU A 589 -18.51 25.71 0.84
CA GLU A 589 -18.59 24.73 -0.26
C GLU A 589 -20.00 24.68 -0.87
N ILE A 590 -21.04 24.81 -0.05
CA ILE A 590 -22.44 24.96 -0.52
C ILE A 590 -22.62 26.25 -1.35
N PHE A 591 -22.01 27.35 -0.94
CA PHE A 591 -22.04 28.59 -1.72
C PHE A 591 -21.46 28.38 -3.12
N LYS A 592 -20.27 27.72 -3.21
CA LYS A 592 -19.63 27.46 -4.51
C LYS A 592 -20.51 26.60 -5.43
N ILE A 593 -21.15 25.56 -4.91
CA ILE A 593 -22.00 24.68 -5.72
C ILE A 593 -23.28 25.39 -6.17
N TYR A 594 -23.92 26.16 -5.29
CA TYR A 594 -25.11 26.94 -5.67
C TYR A 594 -24.79 28.00 -6.69
N GLN A 595 -23.66 28.68 -6.55
CA GLN A 595 -23.22 29.68 -7.53
C GLN A 595 -23.05 29.06 -8.91
N ASN A 596 -22.41 27.91 -9.00
CA ASN A 596 -22.21 27.20 -10.26
C ASN A 596 -23.53 26.68 -10.86
N ILE A 597 -24.42 26.09 -10.04
CA ILE A 597 -25.74 25.66 -10.50
C ILE A 597 -26.56 26.85 -11.05
N LEU A 598 -26.54 27.99 -10.35
CA LEU A 598 -27.35 29.17 -10.71
C LEU A 598 -26.74 30.01 -11.85
N ALA A 599 -25.47 29.76 -12.15
CA ALA A 599 -24.77 30.40 -13.27
C ALA A 599 -24.91 29.61 -14.58
N ALA A 600 -25.13 28.31 -14.53
CA ALA A 600 -25.21 27.46 -15.70
C ALA A 600 -26.59 27.47 -16.37
N LYS A 601 -26.65 27.10 -17.66
CA LYS A 601 -27.90 26.81 -18.40
C LYS A 601 -28.31 25.35 -18.24
N ASN A 602 -27.36 24.44 -18.33
CA ASN A 602 -27.59 22.99 -18.17
C ASN A 602 -26.73 22.46 -17.03
N VAL A 603 -27.38 21.79 -16.11
CA VAL A 603 -26.76 21.19 -14.91
C VAL A 603 -27.08 19.70 -14.88
N TYR A 604 -26.04 18.90 -14.85
CA TYR A 604 -26.14 17.45 -14.66
C TYR A 604 -25.51 17.08 -13.31
N LEU A 605 -26.31 16.55 -12.42
CA LEU A 605 -25.88 16.10 -11.08
C LEU A 605 -26.02 14.61 -10.98
N ALA A 606 -25.01 13.91 -10.47
CA ALA A 606 -25.04 12.48 -10.30
C ALA A 606 -24.60 12.07 -8.90
N TYR A 607 -25.19 11.01 -8.39
CA TYR A 607 -24.81 10.38 -7.15
C TYR A 607 -25.00 8.86 -7.20
N VAL A 608 -24.22 8.16 -6.37
CA VAL A 608 -24.37 6.72 -6.19
C VAL A 608 -25.17 6.49 -4.92
N LYS A 609 -26.18 5.65 -5.03
CA LYS A 609 -26.98 5.18 -3.89
C LYS A 609 -26.69 3.73 -3.62
N ASP A 610 -26.11 3.47 -2.47
CA ASP A 610 -25.81 2.12 -2.01
C ASP A 610 -26.53 1.85 -0.69
N LEU A 611 -27.47 0.90 -0.74
CA LEU A 611 -28.28 0.54 0.41
C LEU A 611 -27.52 -0.33 1.44
N GLU A 612 -26.49 -1.05 1.00
CA GLU A 612 -25.71 -1.91 1.88
C GLU A 612 -24.73 -1.08 2.74
N SER A 613 -24.10 -0.08 2.15
CA SER A 613 -23.20 0.85 2.85
C SER A 613 -23.90 2.10 3.40
N ASN A 614 -25.23 2.21 3.31
CA ASN A 614 -26.03 3.37 3.73
C ASN A 614 -25.57 4.70 3.11
N VAL A 615 -25.15 4.68 1.86
CA VAL A 615 -24.80 5.89 1.10
C VAL A 615 -26.03 6.43 0.37
N ASP A 616 -26.30 7.73 0.50
CA ASP A 616 -27.44 8.42 -0.15
C ASP A 616 -26.96 9.75 -0.78
N SER A 617 -27.91 10.51 -1.34
CA SER A 617 -27.65 11.78 -1.99
C SER A 617 -27.20 12.89 -1.02
N ALA A 618 -26.40 13.82 -1.51
CA ALA A 618 -25.99 15.02 -0.78
C ALA A 618 -27.19 15.92 -0.43
N SER A 619 -27.07 16.66 0.67
CA SER A 619 -28.09 17.62 1.13
C SER A 619 -28.48 18.64 0.06
N VAL A 620 -27.56 19.03 -0.81
CA VAL A 620 -27.79 19.93 -1.95
C VAL A 620 -28.84 19.36 -2.93
N ILE A 621 -28.75 18.06 -3.22
CA ILE A 621 -29.72 17.35 -4.07
C ILE A 621 -31.10 17.35 -3.42
N GLU A 622 -31.17 17.06 -2.12
CA GLU A 622 -32.42 17.06 -1.38
C GLU A 622 -33.06 18.46 -1.33
N GLU A 623 -32.23 19.51 -1.21
CA GLU A 623 -32.76 20.90 -1.23
C GLU A 623 -33.30 21.27 -2.62
N LEU A 624 -32.61 20.88 -3.71
CA LEU A 624 -33.12 21.10 -5.09
C LEU A 624 -34.46 20.40 -5.34
N LYS A 625 -34.59 19.15 -4.87
CA LYS A 625 -35.84 18.37 -4.96
C LYS A 625 -36.99 19.06 -4.20
N LEU A 626 -36.73 19.44 -2.96
CA LEU A 626 -37.76 20.02 -2.07
C LEU A 626 -38.15 21.43 -2.51
N LYS A 627 -37.19 22.28 -2.88
CA LYS A 627 -37.45 23.69 -3.15
C LYS A 627 -37.95 23.96 -4.58
N TYR A 628 -37.45 23.22 -5.54
CA TYR A 628 -37.76 23.44 -6.97
C TYR A 628 -38.63 22.32 -7.57
N GLY A 629 -38.79 21.19 -6.88
CA GLY A 629 -39.58 20.07 -7.38
C GLY A 629 -38.88 19.28 -8.50
N ILE A 630 -37.55 19.27 -8.51
CA ILE A 630 -36.76 18.56 -9.53
C ILE A 630 -36.84 17.05 -9.26
N GLY A 631 -37.22 16.29 -10.26
CA GLY A 631 -37.28 14.80 -10.17
C GLY A 631 -35.92 14.15 -10.31
N VAL A 632 -35.78 12.96 -9.74
CA VAL A 632 -34.58 12.13 -9.89
C VAL A 632 -34.79 11.16 -11.03
N ILE A 633 -33.85 11.09 -11.94
CA ILE A 633 -33.81 10.12 -13.05
C ILE A 633 -33.00 8.92 -12.53
N LYS A 634 -33.66 7.76 -12.43
CA LYS A 634 -32.94 6.54 -12.08
C LYS A 634 -32.13 6.07 -13.27
N GLY A 635 -30.84 6.08 -13.12
CA GLY A 635 -29.89 5.48 -14.07
C GLY A 635 -29.86 3.97 -13.84
N GLU A 636 -30.98 3.29 -14.10
CA GLU A 636 -31.00 1.83 -14.06
C GLU A 636 -30.15 1.29 -15.20
N ILE A 637 -28.89 1.07 -14.91
CA ILE A 637 -28.01 0.24 -15.73
C ILE A 637 -28.00 -1.10 -15.01
N SER A 638 -28.68 -2.11 -15.57
CA SER A 638 -28.59 -3.47 -15.07
C SER A 638 -27.15 -4.00 -15.22
N GLU A 639 -26.75 -4.96 -14.39
CA GLU A 639 -25.42 -5.60 -14.52
C GLU A 639 -25.14 -6.08 -15.96
N ALA A 640 -26.15 -6.56 -16.66
CA ALA A 640 -26.06 -6.96 -18.05
C ALA A 640 -25.80 -5.75 -18.98
N GLU A 641 -26.36 -4.59 -18.70
CA GLU A 641 -26.13 -3.36 -19.44
C GLU A 641 -24.76 -2.76 -19.08
N GLU A 642 -24.34 -2.79 -17.83
CA GLU A 642 -22.98 -2.42 -17.43
C GLU A 642 -21.95 -3.26 -18.18
N LEU A 643 -22.14 -4.58 -18.21
CA LEU A 643 -21.27 -5.48 -18.97
C LEU A 643 -21.34 -5.22 -20.48
N PHE A 644 -22.51 -4.95 -21.03
CA PHE A 644 -22.67 -4.58 -22.45
C PHE A 644 -21.97 -3.26 -22.77
N PHE A 645 -22.11 -2.25 -21.94
CA PHE A 645 -21.46 -0.96 -22.11
C PHE A 645 -19.94 -1.04 -21.89
N ALA A 646 -19.48 -1.74 -20.86
CA ALA A 646 -18.08 -2.02 -20.65
C ALA A 646 -17.46 -2.71 -21.88
N LYS A 647 -18.16 -3.69 -22.42
CA LYS A 647 -17.79 -4.41 -23.62
C LYS A 647 -17.78 -3.50 -24.86
N LYS A 648 -18.81 -2.69 -25.05
CA LYS A 648 -18.93 -1.75 -26.17
C LYS A 648 -17.84 -0.68 -26.14
N TYR A 649 -17.49 -0.16 -24.95
CA TYR A 649 -16.63 0.99 -24.81
C TYR A 649 -15.16 0.64 -24.58
N PHE A 650 -14.87 -0.47 -23.90
CA PHE A 650 -13.51 -0.79 -23.47
C PHE A 650 -12.90 -2.03 -24.16
N LEU A 651 -13.71 -2.92 -24.74
CA LEU A 651 -13.25 -4.19 -25.28
C LEU A 651 -13.48 -4.33 -26.80
N LYS A 652 -13.67 -3.23 -27.51
CA LYS A 652 -14.15 -3.15 -28.90
C LYS A 652 -13.53 -4.15 -29.89
N ASP A 653 -12.31 -4.57 -29.74
CA ASP A 653 -11.59 -5.39 -30.72
C ASP A 653 -11.31 -6.84 -30.32
N ARG A 654 -11.58 -7.23 -29.07
CA ARG A 654 -11.29 -8.59 -28.59
C ARG A 654 -12.52 -9.49 -28.42
N THR A 655 -13.72 -8.95 -28.49
CA THR A 655 -14.94 -9.65 -28.05
C THR A 655 -15.74 -10.36 -29.15
N GLU A 656 -15.56 -10.02 -30.42
CA GLU A 656 -16.33 -10.69 -31.48
C GLU A 656 -16.02 -12.20 -31.63
N LYS A 657 -14.83 -12.65 -31.20
CA LYS A 657 -14.45 -14.06 -31.20
C LYS A 657 -14.89 -14.88 -29.98
N TRP A 658 -15.28 -14.19 -28.86
CA TRP A 658 -15.62 -14.88 -27.62
C TRP A 658 -17.11 -15.14 -27.43
N VAL A 659 -17.99 -14.39 -28.08
CA VAL A 659 -19.44 -14.42 -27.84
C VAL A 659 -20.16 -15.53 -28.59
N GLN A 660 -19.52 -16.22 -29.51
CA GLN A 660 -20.14 -17.30 -30.27
C GLN A 660 -19.97 -18.73 -29.67
N LYS A 661 -19.23 -18.86 -28.56
CA LYS A 661 -19.33 -20.12 -27.80
C LYS A 661 -20.42 -19.93 -26.75
N GLU A 662 -21.52 -20.68 -26.91
CA GLU A 662 -22.43 -20.97 -25.80
C GLU A 662 -21.55 -21.32 -24.61
N ILE A 663 -21.65 -20.52 -23.54
CA ILE A 663 -21.11 -20.90 -22.25
C ILE A 663 -22.01 -22.05 -21.82
N GLY A 664 -21.62 -23.28 -22.14
CA GLY A 664 -22.25 -24.46 -21.59
C GLY A 664 -22.19 -24.33 -20.07
N GLU A 665 -23.24 -24.76 -19.40
CA GLU A 665 -23.22 -24.79 -17.93
C GLU A 665 -21.93 -25.41 -17.46
N PHE A 666 -21.09 -24.58 -16.75
CA PHE A 666 -19.90 -25.08 -16.09
C PHE A 666 -20.39 -25.93 -14.91
N ILE A 667 -20.36 -27.23 -15.08
CA ILE A 667 -20.66 -28.17 -13.99
C ILE A 667 -19.31 -28.62 -13.41
N PRO A 668 -18.89 -28.06 -12.25
CA PRO A 668 -17.58 -28.37 -11.65
C PRO A 668 -17.34 -29.86 -11.46
N SER A 669 -18.40 -30.63 -11.16
CA SER A 669 -18.32 -32.08 -10.97
C SER A 669 -18.01 -32.90 -12.23
N LYS A 670 -17.79 -32.27 -13.38
CA LYS A 670 -17.56 -32.95 -14.66
C LYS A 670 -16.41 -32.38 -15.46
N LEU A 671 -15.32 -31.97 -14.82
CA LEU A 671 -14.11 -31.56 -15.49
C LEU A 671 -13.46 -32.74 -16.22
N GLU A 672 -13.48 -32.70 -17.56
CA GLU A 672 -12.91 -33.77 -18.38
C GLU A 672 -11.38 -33.71 -18.40
N LYS A 673 -10.78 -34.91 -18.27
CA LYS A 673 -9.34 -35.09 -18.37
C LYS A 673 -8.86 -35.08 -19.82
N ASN A 674 -7.71 -34.50 -20.07
CA ASN A 674 -7.02 -34.66 -21.36
C ASN A 674 -6.21 -35.96 -21.36
N PHE A 675 -6.84 -37.05 -21.77
CA PHE A 675 -6.26 -38.39 -21.74
C PHE A 675 -4.97 -38.56 -22.57
N GLU A 676 -4.85 -37.87 -23.72
CA GLU A 676 -3.64 -37.98 -24.54
C GLU A 676 -2.42 -37.46 -23.78
N LYS A 677 -2.61 -36.36 -23.02
CA LYS A 677 -1.54 -35.80 -22.20
C LYS A 677 -1.22 -36.68 -21.01
N ILE A 678 -2.23 -37.13 -20.28
CA ILE A 678 -2.08 -37.92 -19.04
C ILE A 678 -1.46 -39.30 -19.29
N ARG A 679 -1.85 -40.01 -20.34
CA ARG A 679 -1.33 -41.36 -20.65
C ARG A 679 0.13 -41.35 -21.11
N ASN A 680 0.57 -40.27 -21.69
CA ASN A 680 1.96 -40.12 -22.18
C ASN A 680 2.89 -39.49 -21.14
N GLU A 681 2.36 -39.10 -19.95
CA GLU A 681 3.13 -38.46 -18.91
C GLU A 681 3.87 -39.50 -18.05
N LYS A 682 5.18 -39.26 -17.86
CA LYS A 682 5.96 -39.98 -16.87
C LYS A 682 5.59 -39.46 -15.47
N LEU A 683 4.90 -40.26 -14.69
CA LEU A 683 4.51 -39.91 -13.34
C LEU A 683 5.64 -40.24 -12.37
N SER A 684 6.17 -39.22 -11.69
CA SER A 684 7.15 -39.37 -10.60
C SER A 684 6.49 -38.85 -9.30
N LEU A 685 6.10 -39.76 -8.42
CA LEU A 685 5.24 -39.49 -7.29
C LEU A 685 6.00 -39.68 -5.96
N GLY A 686 6.15 -38.60 -5.18
CA GLY A 686 6.43 -38.69 -3.76
C GLY A 686 5.14 -38.92 -2.96
N TYR A 687 5.27 -39.32 -1.68
CA TYR A 687 4.11 -39.63 -0.85
C TYR A 687 3.08 -38.51 -0.80
N TYR A 688 3.48 -37.26 -0.60
CA TYR A 688 2.55 -36.13 -0.56
C TYR A 688 1.85 -35.85 -1.91
N SER A 689 2.53 -36.05 -3.01
CA SER A 689 1.93 -35.94 -4.35
C SER A 689 0.94 -37.08 -4.60
N PHE A 690 1.23 -38.28 -4.13
CA PHE A 690 0.31 -39.42 -4.18
C PHE A 690 -0.90 -39.20 -3.26
N GLU A 691 -0.71 -38.74 -2.03
CA GLU A 691 -1.78 -38.40 -1.09
C GLU A 691 -2.72 -37.36 -1.71
N LYS A 692 -2.18 -36.30 -2.32
CA LYS A 692 -2.94 -35.26 -2.99
C LYS A 692 -3.72 -35.81 -4.19
N MET A 693 -3.10 -36.64 -5.01
CA MET A 693 -3.77 -37.33 -6.12
C MET A 693 -4.94 -38.20 -5.64
N ARG A 694 -4.79 -38.92 -4.51
CA ARG A 694 -5.81 -39.76 -3.89
C ARG A 694 -7.00 -38.96 -3.36
N ASP A 695 -6.72 -37.90 -2.60
CA ASP A 695 -7.68 -37.18 -1.80
C ASP A 695 -8.29 -35.99 -2.56
N PHE A 696 -7.53 -35.40 -3.51
CA PHE A 696 -7.96 -34.29 -4.34
C PHE A 696 -7.26 -34.31 -5.71
N GLU A 697 -7.75 -35.14 -6.60
CA GLU A 697 -7.14 -35.41 -7.90
C GLU A 697 -7.01 -34.17 -8.80
N TYR A 698 -8.04 -33.28 -8.79
CA TYR A 698 -7.99 -32.05 -9.56
C TYR A 698 -6.94 -31.06 -9.02
N GLY A 699 -6.76 -30.97 -7.70
CA GLY A 699 -5.69 -30.14 -7.11
C GLY A 699 -4.31 -30.65 -7.48
N TYR A 700 -4.12 -31.99 -7.54
CA TYR A 700 -2.87 -32.57 -8.05
C TYR A 700 -2.62 -32.16 -9.51
N TYR A 701 -3.65 -32.18 -10.36
CA TYR A 701 -3.56 -31.75 -11.74
C TYR A 701 -3.18 -30.25 -11.85
N LEU A 702 -3.81 -29.40 -11.08
CA LEU A 702 -3.50 -27.96 -11.10
C LEU A 702 -2.05 -27.70 -10.72
N GLU A 703 -1.57 -28.30 -9.64
CA GLU A 703 -0.19 -28.15 -9.20
C GLU A 703 0.83 -28.63 -10.25
N LYS A 704 0.60 -29.78 -10.87
CA LYS A 704 1.56 -30.39 -11.80
C LYS A 704 1.44 -29.92 -13.24
N ALA A 705 0.24 -29.70 -13.75
CA ALA A 705 0.00 -29.35 -15.14
C ALA A 705 0.04 -27.85 -15.43
N ILE A 706 -0.38 -27.05 -14.45
CA ILE A 706 -0.42 -25.59 -14.58
C ILE A 706 0.80 -24.98 -13.89
N GLY A 707 1.46 -25.70 -13.00
CA GLY A 707 2.60 -25.22 -12.22
C GLY A 707 2.19 -24.29 -11.11
N GLU A 708 0.90 -24.30 -10.73
CA GLU A 708 0.44 -23.59 -9.56
C GLU A 708 0.98 -24.26 -8.31
N GLN A 709 1.83 -23.56 -7.61
CA GLN A 709 2.29 -23.93 -6.28
C GLN A 709 1.75 -22.88 -5.30
N GLU A 710 1.37 -23.36 -4.12
CA GLU A 710 1.11 -22.50 -2.99
C GLU A 710 2.28 -21.54 -2.80
N ALA A 711 1.99 -20.23 -2.74
CA ALA A 711 3.00 -19.26 -2.34
C ALA A 711 3.39 -19.59 -0.89
N GLU A 712 4.63 -20.07 -0.68
CA GLU A 712 5.12 -20.28 0.67
C GLU A 712 5.11 -18.93 1.40
N GLU A 713 4.24 -18.79 2.40
CA GLU A 713 4.25 -17.63 3.28
C GLU A 713 5.53 -17.65 4.12
N ILE A 714 6.29 -16.56 4.07
CA ILE A 714 7.47 -16.39 4.92
C ILE A 714 6.96 -15.96 6.29
N GLU A 715 6.80 -16.92 7.19
CA GLU A 715 6.40 -16.65 8.56
C GLU A 715 7.58 -16.11 9.38
N ASP A 716 7.35 -15.01 10.09
CA ASP A 716 8.34 -14.42 11.01
C ASP A 716 8.40 -15.15 12.35
N GLU A 717 7.39 -15.97 12.65
CA GLU A 717 7.29 -16.75 13.88
C GLU A 717 7.80 -18.20 13.71
N ILE A 718 8.26 -18.80 14.79
CA ILE A 718 8.60 -20.23 14.79
C ILE A 718 7.31 -21.03 14.66
N ASN A 719 7.17 -21.68 13.52
CA ASN A 719 6.13 -22.68 13.35
C ASN A 719 6.63 -24.08 13.75
N VAL A 720 5.69 -25.01 13.84
CA VAL A 720 5.98 -26.43 14.16
C VAL A 720 6.92 -27.08 13.13
N LYS A 721 6.93 -26.61 11.89
CA LYS A 721 7.77 -27.07 10.80
C LYS A 721 9.26 -26.81 11.11
N ILE A 722 9.61 -25.59 11.52
CA ILE A 722 10.99 -25.19 11.86
C ILE A 722 11.50 -26.00 13.06
N PHE A 723 10.65 -26.15 14.09
CA PHE A 723 11.01 -27.02 15.22
C PHE A 723 11.28 -28.46 14.78
N GLY A 724 10.41 -28.99 13.90
CA GLY A 724 10.61 -30.30 13.30
C GLY A 724 11.96 -30.44 12.61
N THR A 725 12.31 -29.48 11.76
CA THR A 725 13.57 -29.45 11.02
C THR A 725 14.80 -29.43 11.96
N ILE A 726 14.75 -28.67 13.05
CA ILE A 726 15.81 -28.64 14.07
C ILE A 726 15.99 -30.03 14.73
N ILE A 727 14.87 -30.65 15.11
CA ILE A 727 14.90 -31.98 15.76
C ILE A 727 15.39 -33.06 14.80
N HIS A 728 14.93 -33.07 13.55
CA HIS A 728 15.42 -34.03 12.54
C HIS A 728 16.93 -33.87 12.34
N ALA A 729 17.41 -32.63 12.11
CA ALA A 729 18.85 -32.37 11.99
C ALA A 729 19.65 -32.78 13.24
N PHE A 730 19.07 -32.61 14.43
CA PHE A 730 19.74 -33.01 15.65
C PHE A 730 19.88 -34.56 15.75
N TYR A 731 18.80 -35.30 15.53
CA TYR A 731 18.83 -36.76 15.60
C TYR A 731 19.70 -37.34 14.50
N GLU A 732 19.61 -36.83 13.28
CA GLU A 732 20.49 -37.24 12.19
C GLU A 732 21.97 -37.07 12.55
N ASN A 733 22.37 -35.87 13.04
CA ASN A 733 23.76 -35.61 13.41
C ASN A 733 24.25 -36.58 14.55
N VAL A 734 23.39 -36.83 15.53
CA VAL A 734 23.76 -37.79 16.62
C VAL A 734 24.03 -39.17 16.06
N VAL A 735 23.18 -39.67 15.19
CA VAL A 735 23.34 -41.00 14.62
C VAL A 735 24.49 -41.01 13.62
N MET A 736 24.68 -39.99 12.74
CA MET A 736 25.81 -39.92 11.80
C MET A 736 27.15 -39.97 12.52
N GLU A 737 27.34 -39.20 13.59
CA GLU A 737 28.58 -39.17 14.35
C GLU A 737 28.85 -40.45 15.11
N ASN A 738 27.80 -41.20 15.45
CA ASN A 738 27.91 -42.45 16.20
C ASN A 738 27.61 -43.69 15.36
N LYS A 739 27.52 -43.58 14.03
CA LYS A 739 27.14 -44.64 13.11
C LYS A 739 27.92 -45.95 13.39
N VAL A 740 29.25 -45.90 13.37
CA VAL A 740 30.11 -47.08 13.59
C VAL A 740 29.90 -47.69 14.96
N ALA A 741 29.67 -46.88 16.00
CA ALA A 741 29.42 -47.36 17.35
C ALA A 741 28.05 -48.02 17.47
N LEU A 742 27.04 -47.51 16.78
CA LEU A 742 25.68 -48.05 16.72
C LEU A 742 25.67 -49.39 15.95
N GLU A 743 26.28 -49.46 14.79
CA GLU A 743 26.39 -50.68 13.99
C GLU A 743 27.14 -51.77 14.73
N ASN A 744 28.17 -51.46 15.52
CA ASN A 744 28.89 -52.42 16.36
C ASN A 744 28.28 -52.63 17.74
N LYS A 745 27.10 -52.04 18.06
CA LYS A 745 26.39 -52.20 19.37
C LYS A 745 27.17 -51.69 20.59
N ILE A 746 28.19 -50.83 20.38
CA ILE A 746 29.02 -50.26 21.45
C ILE A 746 28.69 -48.83 21.84
N PHE A 747 27.67 -48.26 21.21
CA PHE A 747 27.23 -46.89 21.48
C PHE A 747 26.78 -46.74 22.94
N LYS A 748 27.32 -45.71 23.58
CA LYS A 748 26.91 -45.28 24.92
C LYS A 748 26.42 -43.87 24.87
N ILE A 749 25.27 -43.60 25.43
CA ILE A 749 24.68 -42.27 25.49
C ILE A 749 25.54 -41.38 26.38
N ASP A 750 26.10 -40.33 25.80
CA ASP A 750 26.81 -39.30 26.53
C ASP A 750 26.05 -37.97 26.39
N ARG A 751 25.47 -37.48 27.51
CA ARG A 751 24.71 -36.26 27.57
C ARG A 751 25.54 -35.04 27.12
N ASN A 752 26.83 -35.00 27.41
CA ASN A 752 27.71 -33.92 26.99
C ASN A 752 27.85 -33.89 25.46
N GLN A 753 28.06 -35.06 24.83
CA GLN A 753 28.11 -35.19 23.38
C GLN A 753 26.78 -34.74 22.75
N LEU A 754 25.63 -35.19 23.27
CA LEU A 754 24.31 -34.76 22.79
C LEU A 754 24.15 -33.23 22.90
N SER A 755 24.58 -32.66 24.04
CA SER A 755 24.54 -31.25 24.29
C SER A 755 25.40 -30.45 23.27
N GLU A 756 26.58 -30.91 22.94
CA GLU A 756 27.47 -30.28 21.95
C GLU A 756 26.90 -30.36 20.53
N ILE A 757 26.33 -31.50 20.16
CA ILE A 757 25.68 -31.66 18.85
C ILE A 757 24.47 -30.72 18.73
N LEU A 758 23.61 -30.70 19.77
CA LEU A 758 22.42 -29.80 19.75
C LEU A 758 22.82 -28.32 19.64
N LYS A 759 23.85 -27.88 20.39
CA LYS A 759 24.37 -26.51 20.27
C LYS A 759 24.86 -26.19 18.85
N ARG A 760 25.56 -27.13 18.23
CA ARG A 760 26.08 -26.98 16.88
C ARG A 760 24.94 -26.92 15.84
N VAL A 761 23.94 -27.79 16.01
CA VAL A 761 22.75 -27.76 15.15
C VAL A 761 22.01 -26.43 15.30
N LEU A 762 21.74 -25.97 16.53
CA LEU A 762 21.10 -24.68 16.74
C LEU A 762 21.89 -23.50 16.13
N ASN A 763 23.23 -23.55 16.16
CA ASN A 763 24.05 -22.51 15.52
C ASN A 763 23.97 -22.54 13.98
N SER A 764 23.67 -23.71 13.38
CA SER A 764 23.48 -23.80 11.92
C SER A 764 22.17 -23.18 11.42
N PHE A 765 21.28 -22.80 12.35
CA PHE A 765 20.02 -22.12 12.05
C PHE A 765 20.08 -20.60 12.25
N ASP A 766 21.26 -20.02 12.53
CA ASP A 766 21.39 -18.58 12.79
C ASP A 766 20.82 -17.68 11.66
N TYR A 767 20.83 -18.13 10.41
CA TYR A 767 20.21 -17.44 9.27
C TYR A 767 18.77 -17.86 8.95
N LYS A 768 18.27 -18.92 9.58
CA LYS A 768 16.98 -19.54 9.26
C LYS A 768 15.89 -19.20 10.26
N VAL A 769 16.27 -18.80 11.45
CA VAL A 769 15.36 -18.57 12.57
C VAL A 769 15.75 -17.26 13.25
N PRO A 770 14.78 -16.42 13.67
CA PRO A 770 15.06 -15.23 14.47
C PRO A 770 15.87 -15.56 15.72
N LYS A 771 16.85 -14.73 16.06
CA LYS A 771 17.78 -14.95 17.17
C LYS A 771 17.08 -15.11 18.51
N GLU A 772 16.03 -14.35 18.73
CA GLU A 772 15.22 -14.37 19.95
C GLU A 772 14.61 -15.76 20.18
N TYR A 773 14.21 -16.43 19.12
CA TYR A 773 13.65 -17.78 19.17
C TYR A 773 14.74 -18.86 19.36
N LEU A 774 15.89 -18.69 18.71
CA LEU A 774 17.03 -19.58 18.96
C LEU A 774 17.51 -19.49 20.42
N GLU A 775 17.50 -18.28 21.00
CA GLU A 775 17.78 -18.10 22.42
C GLU A 775 16.73 -18.79 23.33
N PHE A 776 15.46 -18.77 22.95
CA PHE A 776 14.41 -19.53 23.64
C PHE A 776 14.72 -21.04 23.62
N TYR A 777 15.07 -21.60 22.47
CA TYR A 777 15.46 -23.02 22.40
C TYR A 777 16.73 -23.32 23.19
N ARG A 778 17.72 -22.41 23.15
CA ARG A 778 18.97 -22.56 23.91
C ARG A 778 18.77 -22.48 25.42
N LYS A 779 17.79 -21.75 25.89
CA LYS A 779 17.59 -21.48 27.32
C LYS A 779 16.42 -22.23 27.96
N VAL A 780 15.34 -22.46 27.24
CA VAL A 780 14.09 -23.02 27.77
C VAL A 780 13.90 -24.46 27.34
N SER A 781 13.91 -24.75 26.03
CA SER A 781 13.59 -26.10 25.53
C SER A 781 14.81 -27.02 25.45
N PHE A 782 16.03 -26.51 25.65
CA PHE A 782 17.26 -27.25 25.46
C PHE A 782 17.33 -28.56 26.31
N GLU A 783 17.03 -28.47 27.61
CA GLU A 783 17.04 -29.59 28.53
C GLU A 783 15.93 -30.61 28.22
N GLU A 784 14.76 -30.14 27.75
CA GLU A 784 13.64 -31.00 27.36
C GLU A 784 13.99 -31.82 26.12
N ILE A 785 14.61 -31.18 25.11
CA ILE A 785 15.09 -31.85 23.89
C ILE A 785 16.14 -32.89 24.25
N LEU A 786 17.10 -32.57 25.09
CA LEU A 786 18.11 -33.52 25.53
C LEU A 786 17.51 -34.71 26.29
N ASN A 787 16.57 -34.48 27.21
CA ASN A 787 15.90 -35.52 27.97
C ASN A 787 15.09 -36.46 27.07
N SER A 788 14.42 -35.90 26.06
CA SER A 788 13.70 -36.71 25.06
C SER A 788 14.65 -37.52 24.21
N ALA A 789 15.75 -36.95 23.74
CA ALA A 789 16.78 -37.63 22.96
C ALA A 789 17.43 -38.75 23.75
N GLU A 790 17.77 -38.56 25.05
CA GLU A 790 18.32 -39.64 25.89
C GLU A 790 17.35 -40.82 26.01
N LYS A 791 16.07 -40.60 26.16
CA LYS A 791 15.05 -41.67 26.20
C LYS A 791 14.99 -42.42 24.88
N TYR A 792 14.90 -41.65 23.76
CA TYR A 792 14.86 -42.22 22.41
C TYR A 792 16.09 -43.11 22.15
N PHE A 793 17.28 -42.57 22.33
CA PHE A 793 18.51 -43.34 22.05
C PHE A 793 18.70 -44.53 22.98
N ARG A 794 18.10 -44.51 24.17
CA ARG A 794 18.06 -45.67 25.06
C ARG A 794 17.17 -46.78 24.49
N GLU A 795 15.93 -46.49 24.14
CA GLU A 795 15.02 -47.44 23.50
C GLU A 795 15.56 -47.94 22.16
N PHE A 796 16.10 -47.02 21.35
CA PHE A 796 16.71 -47.32 20.07
C PHE A 796 17.89 -48.31 20.20
N THR A 797 18.82 -48.02 21.09
CA THR A 797 19.96 -48.92 21.30
C THR A 797 19.56 -50.30 21.89
N GLU A 798 18.54 -50.34 22.74
CA GLU A 798 18.01 -51.59 23.23
C GLU A 798 17.40 -52.46 22.13
N LYS A 799 16.65 -51.83 21.22
CA LYS A 799 16.07 -52.52 20.06
C LYS A 799 17.17 -53.09 19.13
N LEU A 800 18.25 -52.35 18.91
CA LEU A 800 19.35 -52.80 18.07
C LEU A 800 20.22 -53.92 18.67
N LYS A 801 20.21 -54.12 19.99
CA LYS A 801 21.02 -55.17 20.63
C LYS A 801 20.67 -56.57 20.15
N GLU A 802 19.43 -56.81 19.81
CA GLU A 802 18.94 -58.14 19.39
C GLU A 802 19.17 -58.45 17.91
N GLU A 803 19.53 -57.43 17.10
CA GLU A 803 19.68 -57.54 15.66
C GLU A 803 21.10 -57.90 15.25
N GLU A 804 21.29 -58.62 14.12
CA GLU A 804 22.58 -58.95 13.55
C GLU A 804 22.86 -58.18 12.24
N ASP A 805 24.14 -57.92 11.95
CA ASP A 805 24.59 -57.26 10.72
C ASP A 805 23.89 -55.91 10.45
N ILE A 806 23.99 -55.01 11.42
CA ILE A 806 23.34 -53.71 11.36
C ILE A 806 24.08 -52.79 10.38
N GLU A 807 23.35 -52.26 9.38
CA GLU A 807 23.80 -51.23 8.47
C GLU A 807 22.82 -50.04 8.54
N ILE A 808 23.31 -48.82 8.84
CA ILE A 808 22.51 -47.63 9.08
C ILE A 808 22.62 -46.69 7.88
N HIS A 809 21.46 -46.26 7.36
CA HIS A 809 21.34 -45.33 6.26
C HIS A 809 20.46 -44.13 6.66
N PHE A 810 20.94 -42.88 6.42
CA PHE A 810 20.21 -41.64 6.71
C PHE A 810 19.81 -40.93 5.46
N GLU A 811 18.71 -40.14 5.61
CA GLU A 811 18.18 -39.35 4.53
C GLU A 811 18.58 -39.90 3.16
N GLU A 812 18.73 -41.21 3.14
CA GLU A 812 18.92 -41.85 1.89
C GLU A 812 17.68 -41.41 1.13
N ARG A 813 17.86 -40.35 0.27
CA ARG A 813 17.00 -40.42 -0.90
C ARG A 813 17.21 -41.85 -1.32
N ILE A 814 16.17 -42.65 -1.13
CA ILE A 814 16.12 -43.93 -1.78
C ILE A 814 16.01 -43.51 -3.24
N LYS A 815 17.08 -42.94 -3.72
CA LYS A 815 17.49 -42.93 -5.09
C LYS A 815 17.98 -44.35 -5.23
N LEU A 816 17.08 -45.19 -5.52
CA LEU A 816 17.42 -46.15 -6.56
C LEU A 816 18.02 -45.26 -7.64
N SER A 817 19.17 -45.56 -8.12
CA SER A 817 19.92 -44.84 -9.18
C SER A 817 19.11 -44.66 -10.45
N SER A 818 17.86 -45.05 -10.44
CA SER A 818 16.72 -44.81 -11.28
C SER A 818 15.49 -44.89 -10.36
N GLU A 819 14.60 -43.88 -10.47
CA GLU A 819 13.26 -43.97 -9.91
C GLU A 819 12.76 -45.41 -10.11
N LYS A 820 12.29 -46.06 -9.03
CA LYS A 820 11.79 -47.39 -9.15
C LYS A 820 10.49 -47.36 -9.92
N GLU A 821 10.47 -48.00 -11.08
CA GLU A 821 9.23 -48.13 -11.84
C GLU A 821 8.30 -49.09 -11.10
N LEU A 822 7.17 -48.60 -10.62
CA LEU A 822 6.17 -49.42 -9.92
C LEU A 822 5.34 -50.22 -10.94
N PHE A 823 4.99 -49.55 -12.05
CA PHE A 823 4.38 -50.13 -13.29
C PHE A 823 4.61 -49.14 -14.41
N GLU A 824 4.22 -49.47 -15.64
CA GLU A 824 4.54 -48.73 -16.87
C GLU A 824 4.40 -47.21 -16.73
N ASN A 825 5.51 -46.46 -16.85
CA ASN A 825 5.62 -44.98 -16.74
C ASN A 825 5.29 -44.39 -15.36
N VAL A 826 5.21 -45.19 -14.29
CA VAL A 826 4.95 -44.73 -12.92
C VAL A 826 6.11 -45.07 -11.99
N PHE A 827 6.70 -44.01 -11.45
CA PHE A 827 7.86 -44.09 -10.56
C PHE A 827 7.49 -43.53 -9.20
N VAL A 828 7.90 -44.20 -8.15
CA VAL A 828 7.77 -43.74 -6.79
C VAL A 828 9.12 -43.26 -6.27
N ASN A 829 9.08 -42.15 -5.53
CA ASN A 829 10.27 -41.60 -4.88
C ASN A 829 9.95 -41.24 -3.42
N GLY A 830 10.97 -41.14 -2.60
CA GLY A 830 10.82 -40.73 -1.23
C GLY A 830 12.16 -40.63 -0.51
N VAL A 831 12.14 -40.00 0.66
CA VAL A 831 13.27 -39.87 1.56
C VAL A 831 12.80 -40.38 2.91
N THR A 832 13.46 -41.40 3.48
CA THR A 832 13.19 -41.84 4.84
C THR A 832 14.13 -41.16 5.80
N ASP A 833 13.65 -40.79 6.98
CA ASP A 833 14.50 -40.13 7.99
C ASP A 833 15.63 -41.06 8.43
N LEU A 834 15.33 -42.31 8.61
CA LEU A 834 16.30 -43.35 8.99
C LEU A 834 15.88 -44.72 8.46
N HIS A 835 16.79 -45.39 7.78
CA HIS A 835 16.64 -46.79 7.34
C HIS A 835 17.75 -47.69 7.94
N ILE A 836 17.39 -48.77 8.56
CA ILE A 836 18.32 -49.71 9.14
C ILE A 836 18.11 -51.07 8.49
N LYS A 837 19.16 -51.60 7.91
CA LYS A 837 19.21 -52.98 7.38
C LYS A 837 19.83 -53.91 8.40
N THR A 838 19.18 -55.06 8.60
CA THR A 838 19.74 -56.15 9.42
C THR A 838 19.75 -57.48 8.62
N SER A 839 20.31 -58.55 9.16
CA SER A 839 20.28 -59.85 8.48
C SER A 839 18.87 -60.34 8.12
N ASP A 840 17.90 -60.14 9.01
CA ASP A 840 16.60 -60.77 8.92
C ASP A 840 15.46 -59.78 8.53
N LYS A 841 15.63 -58.48 8.76
CA LYS A 841 14.59 -57.48 8.52
C LYS A 841 15.18 -56.10 8.29
N ASP A 842 14.35 -55.25 7.72
CA ASP A 842 14.63 -53.82 7.54
C ASP A 842 13.73 -52.99 8.45
N TYR A 843 14.27 -51.91 9.03
CA TYR A 843 13.52 -50.93 9.83
C TYR A 843 13.44 -49.62 9.14
N LEU A 844 12.23 -49.04 9.01
CA LEU A 844 11.99 -47.71 8.55
C LEU A 844 11.49 -46.83 9.69
N PHE A 845 12.14 -45.68 9.86
CA PHE A 845 11.78 -44.72 10.91
C PHE A 845 11.31 -43.42 10.29
N ASP A 846 10.33 -42.78 10.95
CA ASP A 846 9.85 -41.47 10.62
C ASP A 846 9.75 -40.65 11.92
N TYR A 847 10.41 -39.45 11.93
CA TYR A 847 10.47 -38.60 13.12
C TYR A 847 9.31 -37.60 13.10
N LYS A 848 8.53 -37.55 14.20
CA LYS A 848 7.42 -36.59 14.33
C LYS A 848 7.61 -35.70 15.55
N SER A 849 7.72 -34.38 15.30
CA SER A 849 8.00 -33.35 16.31
C SER A 849 6.78 -32.86 17.10
N GLY A 850 5.58 -33.33 16.79
CA GLY A 850 4.37 -32.95 17.51
C GLY A 850 3.89 -34.04 18.47
N LYS A 851 3.14 -33.66 19.52
CA LYS A 851 2.52 -34.66 20.43
C LYS A 851 1.65 -35.62 19.65
N LEU A 852 2.00 -36.90 19.68
CA LEU A 852 1.27 -37.96 19.00
C LEU A 852 0.01 -38.42 19.76
N LYS A 853 -0.08 -38.13 21.09
CA LYS A 853 -1.25 -38.44 21.92
C LYS A 853 -1.99 -37.17 22.31
N ASP A 854 -3.08 -36.85 21.63
CA ASP A 854 -4.02 -35.86 22.12
C ASP A 854 -5.22 -36.57 22.78
N SER A 855 -5.50 -36.22 24.05
CA SER A 855 -6.47 -36.90 24.91
C SER A 855 -7.92 -36.57 24.62
N LYS A 856 -8.25 -35.84 23.57
CA LYS A 856 -9.61 -35.46 23.19
C LYS A 856 -10.24 -36.48 22.22
N LYS A 857 -11.37 -36.99 22.61
CA LYS A 857 -12.21 -38.01 21.95
C LYS A 857 -12.16 -37.98 20.41
N GLY A 858 -11.76 -39.09 19.80
CA GLY A 858 -11.97 -39.41 18.38
C GLY A 858 -10.78 -39.24 17.43
N TYR A 859 -9.77 -38.44 17.78
CA TYR A 859 -8.58 -38.19 16.95
C TYR A 859 -7.34 -39.00 17.40
N LYS A 860 -7.50 -40.00 18.18
CA LYS A 860 -6.40 -40.66 18.94
C LYS A 860 -5.24 -41.22 18.12
N ASN A 861 -5.41 -41.50 16.84
CA ASN A 861 -4.38 -42.15 16.05
C ASN A 861 -4.07 -41.49 14.70
N TYR A 862 -4.76 -40.41 14.29
CA TYR A 862 -4.63 -39.88 12.94
C TYR A 862 -3.18 -39.54 12.54
N LYS A 863 -2.43 -38.82 13.39
CA LYS A 863 -1.04 -38.44 13.09
C LYS A 863 -0.11 -39.67 12.99
N VAL A 864 -0.30 -40.66 13.86
CA VAL A 864 0.47 -41.90 13.82
C VAL A 864 0.06 -42.71 12.60
N ASP A 865 -1.24 -42.88 12.35
CA ASP A 865 -1.73 -43.60 11.18
C ASP A 865 -1.24 -42.99 9.86
N LYS A 866 -1.18 -41.66 9.77
CA LYS A 866 -0.66 -40.94 8.60
C LYS A 866 0.86 -41.14 8.43
N ALA A 867 1.63 -41.10 9.53
CA ALA A 867 3.07 -41.32 9.49
C ALA A 867 3.39 -42.81 9.10
N LEU A 868 2.60 -43.74 9.61
CA LEU A 868 2.72 -45.16 9.23
C LEU A 868 2.31 -45.40 7.77
N GLU A 869 1.32 -44.68 7.24
CA GLU A 869 0.94 -44.75 5.81
C GLU A 869 2.07 -44.19 4.92
N GLN A 870 2.77 -43.15 5.36
CA GLN A 870 3.96 -42.63 4.67
C GLN A 870 5.07 -43.71 4.65
N LEU A 871 5.28 -44.41 5.76
CA LEU A 871 6.22 -45.51 5.82
C LEU A 871 5.77 -46.75 4.99
N ASP A 872 4.45 -46.99 4.86
CA ASP A 872 3.94 -47.98 3.91
C ASP A 872 4.36 -47.66 2.48
N TYR A 873 4.14 -46.38 2.06
CA TYR A 873 4.51 -45.94 0.74
C TYR A 873 6.01 -46.07 0.49
N TYR A 874 6.84 -45.76 1.45
CA TYR A 874 8.30 -45.93 1.34
C TYR A 874 8.72 -47.42 1.32
N SER A 875 7.99 -48.28 2.01
CA SER A 875 8.25 -49.74 1.98
C SER A 875 8.09 -50.32 0.56
N LEU A 876 7.20 -49.80 -0.26
CA LEU A 876 7.05 -50.22 -1.66
C LEU A 876 8.31 -50.05 -2.50
N MET A 877 9.18 -49.13 -2.11
CA MET A 877 10.48 -48.92 -2.78
C MET A 877 11.52 -50.00 -2.43
N LEU A 878 11.33 -50.68 -1.30
CA LEU A 878 12.25 -51.72 -0.77
C LEU A 878 11.84 -53.16 -1.17
N GLU A 879 10.58 -53.40 -1.47
CA GLU A 879 10.00 -54.71 -1.72
C GLU A 879 10.63 -55.57 -2.84
N ASN A 880 11.56 -55.01 -3.64
CA ASN A 880 12.23 -55.75 -4.70
C ASN A 880 13.53 -56.46 -4.28
N ASP A 881 14.03 -56.27 -3.06
CA ASP A 881 15.32 -56.82 -2.60
C ASP A 881 15.22 -58.16 -1.80
N GLY A 882 14.08 -58.85 -1.89
CA GLY A 882 13.93 -60.17 -1.31
C GLY A 882 12.98 -60.29 -0.13
N GLU A 883 12.80 -61.47 0.41
CA GLU A 883 11.76 -61.87 1.42
C GLU A 883 11.92 -61.25 2.82
N LYS A 884 12.67 -60.14 3.00
CA LYS A 884 12.89 -59.53 4.31
C LYS A 884 11.64 -58.80 4.81
N LYS A 885 11.34 -59.01 6.08
CA LYS A 885 10.25 -58.30 6.77
C LYS A 885 10.63 -56.83 7.00
N ILE A 886 9.75 -55.90 6.63
CA ILE A 886 9.92 -54.48 6.91
C ILE A 886 9.14 -54.12 8.17
N GLU A 887 9.82 -53.55 9.16
CA GLU A 887 9.25 -53.06 10.40
C GLU A 887 9.20 -51.52 10.40
N LYS A 888 8.02 -50.92 10.60
CA LYS A 888 7.74 -49.48 10.50
C LYS A 888 7.63 -48.91 11.90
N ILE A 889 8.35 -47.81 12.15
CA ILE A 889 8.45 -47.21 13.48
C ILE A 889 8.30 -45.70 13.35
N VAL A 890 7.33 -45.15 14.05
CA VAL A 890 7.18 -43.71 14.21
C VAL A 890 7.87 -43.28 15.50
N VAL A 891 8.70 -42.25 15.43
CA VAL A 891 9.39 -41.72 16.61
C VAL A 891 8.67 -40.47 17.11
N ASP A 892 8.12 -40.57 18.32
CA ASP A 892 7.64 -39.40 19.06
C ASP A 892 8.86 -38.65 19.62
N THR A 893 9.32 -37.62 18.91
CA THR A 893 10.52 -36.90 19.33
C THR A 893 10.26 -36.01 20.54
N TRP A 894 9.00 -35.76 20.90
CA TRP A 894 8.64 -34.97 22.08
C TRP A 894 8.71 -35.80 23.36
N GLU A 895 8.20 -37.01 23.31
CA GLU A 895 8.26 -37.97 24.46
C GLU A 895 9.51 -38.85 24.45
N GLY A 896 10.24 -38.89 23.34
CA GLY A 896 11.41 -39.78 23.16
C GLY A 896 11.03 -41.24 23.12
N LYS A 897 9.94 -41.61 22.42
CA LYS A 897 9.41 -42.98 22.39
C LYS A 897 9.32 -43.56 20.98
N LEU A 898 9.51 -44.86 20.87
CA LEU A 898 9.24 -45.61 19.64
C LEU A 898 7.80 -46.09 19.62
N VAL A 899 7.10 -45.85 18.51
CA VAL A 899 5.72 -46.29 18.28
C VAL A 899 5.75 -47.28 17.10
N SER A 900 5.56 -48.55 17.39
CA SER A 900 5.49 -49.61 16.36
C SER A 900 4.11 -49.63 15.70
N ASP A 901 4.04 -50.20 14.50
CA ASP A 901 2.81 -50.37 13.76
C ASP A 901 1.91 -51.42 14.40
N GLU A 902 0.78 -51.01 14.94
CA GLU A 902 -0.28 -51.86 15.52
C GLU A 902 -1.58 -51.85 14.69
N ARG A 903 -1.52 -51.31 13.44
CA ARG A 903 -2.70 -51.20 12.58
C ARG A 903 -3.16 -52.59 12.08
N ASN A 904 -4.45 -52.70 11.81
CA ASN A 904 -5.01 -53.83 11.12
C ASN A 904 -4.57 -53.85 9.63
N GLU A 905 -4.54 -55.03 9.03
CA GLU A 905 -4.13 -55.23 7.61
C GLU A 905 -4.93 -54.42 6.62
N ASP A 906 -6.20 -54.15 6.91
CA ASP A 906 -7.10 -53.30 6.08
C ASP A 906 -6.73 -51.84 6.02
N LYS A 907 -5.88 -51.36 6.93
CA LYS A 907 -5.38 -49.96 7.00
C LYS A 907 -3.99 -49.76 6.40
N ILE A 908 -3.35 -50.84 5.95
CA ILE A 908 -2.00 -50.78 5.39
C ILE A 908 -2.11 -50.41 3.90
N LEU A 909 -1.35 -49.38 3.50
CA LEU A 909 -1.28 -49.00 2.09
C LEU A 909 -0.44 -50.08 1.32
N THR A 910 -1.09 -50.73 0.39
CA THR A 910 -0.48 -51.80 -0.41
C THR A 910 -0.16 -51.32 -1.83
N LYS A 911 0.76 -51.98 -2.52
CA LYS A 911 1.05 -51.75 -3.93
C LYS A 911 -0.22 -51.76 -4.79
N LYS A 912 -1.12 -52.74 -4.54
CA LYS A 912 -2.39 -52.84 -5.25
C LYS A 912 -3.27 -51.63 -5.05
N THR A 913 -3.38 -51.07 -3.85
CA THR A 913 -4.15 -49.85 -3.57
C THR A 913 -3.55 -48.65 -4.29
N VAL A 914 -2.25 -48.50 -4.33
CA VAL A 914 -1.56 -47.44 -5.06
C VAL A 914 -1.81 -47.55 -6.57
N GLU A 915 -1.72 -48.79 -7.11
CA GLU A 915 -2.02 -49.03 -8.53
C GLU A 915 -3.47 -48.75 -8.89
N GLU A 916 -4.45 -49.06 -8.04
CA GLU A 916 -5.85 -48.76 -8.23
C GLU A 916 -6.11 -47.23 -8.29
N ILE A 917 -5.50 -46.46 -7.39
CA ILE A 917 -5.64 -44.98 -7.35
C ILE A 917 -5.03 -44.35 -8.61
N ILE A 918 -3.84 -44.76 -9.00
CA ILE A 918 -3.18 -44.21 -10.20
C ILE A 918 -3.92 -44.63 -11.46
N THR A 919 -4.40 -45.90 -11.53
CA THR A 919 -5.21 -46.37 -12.66
C THR A 919 -6.50 -45.54 -12.80
N ARG A 920 -7.16 -45.23 -11.66
CA ARG A 920 -8.31 -44.34 -11.64
C ARG A 920 -7.95 -42.95 -12.23
N TYR A 921 -6.86 -42.34 -11.79
CA TYR A 921 -6.40 -41.07 -12.36
C TYR A 921 -6.18 -41.14 -13.88
N GLN A 922 -5.62 -42.24 -14.38
CA GLN A 922 -5.31 -42.40 -15.80
C GLN A 922 -6.49 -42.84 -16.67
N THR A 923 -7.57 -43.42 -16.12
CA THR A 923 -8.67 -44.06 -16.89
C THR A 923 -10.03 -43.39 -16.71
N GLU A 924 -10.31 -42.77 -15.59
CA GLU A 924 -11.61 -42.08 -15.39
C GLU A 924 -11.68 -40.78 -16.20
N LYS A 925 -12.85 -40.56 -16.82
CA LYS A 925 -13.10 -39.48 -17.75
C LYS A 925 -13.04 -38.09 -17.08
N TYR A 926 -13.43 -38.00 -15.83
CA TYR A 926 -13.55 -36.76 -15.08
C TYR A 926 -12.59 -36.77 -13.89
N TYR A 927 -12.10 -35.56 -13.52
CA TYR A 927 -11.33 -35.40 -12.29
C TYR A 927 -12.23 -35.60 -11.08
N ASP A 928 -11.70 -36.23 -10.04
CA ASP A 928 -12.30 -36.19 -8.71
C ASP A 928 -11.98 -34.84 -8.08
N LEU A 929 -13.02 -34.07 -7.77
CA LEU A 929 -12.92 -32.74 -7.17
C LEU A 929 -12.76 -32.77 -5.64
N GLY A 930 -12.78 -33.97 -5.05
CA GLY A 930 -12.70 -34.15 -3.60
C GLY A 930 -13.97 -33.71 -2.86
N ASN A 931 -13.99 -33.97 -1.57
CA ASN A 931 -15.08 -33.56 -0.68
C ASN A 931 -14.54 -32.58 0.37
N PHE A 932 -14.75 -31.28 0.15
CA PHE A 932 -14.27 -30.22 1.06
C PHE A 932 -15.02 -30.18 2.41
N LYS A 933 -16.10 -30.95 2.58
CA LYS A 933 -16.76 -31.14 3.89
C LYS A 933 -16.04 -32.18 4.75
N ASP A 934 -15.17 -33.00 4.17
CA ASP A 934 -14.36 -33.94 4.92
C ASP A 934 -13.21 -33.20 5.61
N PRO A 935 -13.03 -33.32 6.93
CA PRO A 935 -11.91 -32.71 7.65
C PRO A 935 -10.53 -33.07 7.08
N LYS A 936 -10.40 -34.18 6.39
CA LYS A 936 -9.16 -34.59 5.73
C LYS A 936 -8.78 -33.65 4.58
N ASN A 937 -9.76 -33.07 3.91
CA ASN A 937 -9.56 -32.17 2.77
C ASN A 937 -9.45 -30.70 3.18
N TYR A 938 -9.40 -30.41 4.49
CA TYR A 938 -9.25 -29.05 5.03
C TYR A 938 -7.94 -28.36 4.59
N PHE A 939 -6.92 -29.11 4.30
CA PHE A 939 -5.62 -28.61 3.83
C PHE A 939 -5.65 -28.08 2.37
N TYR A 940 -6.73 -28.30 1.63
CA TYR A 940 -6.88 -27.87 0.23
C TYR A 940 -7.89 -26.72 0.08
N LYS A 941 -8.04 -25.91 1.13
CA LYS A 941 -9.00 -24.77 1.17
C LYS A 941 -8.84 -23.77 0.03
N GLU A 942 -7.63 -23.57 -0.43
CA GLU A 942 -7.32 -22.59 -1.50
C GLU A 942 -8.01 -22.93 -2.81
N TYR A 943 -8.22 -24.21 -3.08
CA TYR A 943 -8.93 -24.66 -4.28
C TYR A 943 -10.46 -24.71 -4.12
N LYS A 944 -10.96 -24.40 -2.91
CA LYS A 944 -12.40 -24.45 -2.60
C LYS A 944 -13.22 -23.56 -3.55
N ASN A 945 -12.72 -22.38 -3.86
CA ASN A 945 -13.41 -21.42 -4.73
C ASN A 945 -13.44 -21.87 -6.21
N ILE A 946 -12.45 -22.65 -6.65
CA ILE A 946 -12.40 -23.20 -8.01
C ILE A 946 -13.35 -24.37 -8.18
N CYS A 947 -13.65 -25.10 -7.10
CA CYS A 947 -14.44 -26.34 -7.10
C CYS A 947 -15.88 -26.17 -6.59
N ARG A 948 -16.28 -24.96 -6.12
CA ARG A 948 -17.65 -24.69 -5.66
C ARG A 948 -18.60 -24.53 -6.86
N GLY A 949 -19.69 -25.33 -6.86
CA GLY A 949 -20.89 -25.02 -7.62
C GLY A 949 -21.70 -23.91 -6.91
N GLU A 950 -22.58 -23.26 -7.64
CA GLU A 950 -23.36 -22.08 -7.19
C GLU A 950 -24.23 -22.26 -5.93
N ASP A 951 -24.39 -23.48 -5.39
CA ASP A 951 -25.36 -23.77 -4.33
C ASP A 951 -24.87 -23.56 -2.88
N GLU A 952 -23.68 -23.05 -2.63
CA GLU A 952 -23.12 -22.93 -1.26
C GLU A 952 -22.65 -21.52 -0.85
N VAL A 953 -23.19 -20.46 -1.44
CA VAL A 953 -22.86 -19.07 -1.05
C VAL A 953 -23.65 -18.57 0.19
N GLY A 954 -24.39 -19.44 0.87
CA GLY A 954 -25.41 -19.07 1.85
C GLY A 954 -25.15 -19.30 3.33
N ASP A 955 -24.07 -19.92 3.79
CA ASP A 955 -23.93 -20.25 5.23
C ASP A 955 -22.50 -20.11 5.76
N GLU A 956 -21.94 -18.91 5.78
CA GLU A 956 -20.79 -18.57 6.62
C GLU A 956 -20.97 -17.17 7.25
N GLU A 957 -22.02 -17.03 8.06
CA GLU A 957 -22.07 -16.07 9.16
C GLU A 957 -22.39 -16.87 10.45
N GLU A 958 -21.31 -17.37 11.15
CA GLU A 958 -21.25 -17.55 12.61
C GLU A 958 -19.77 -17.68 13.03
#